data_baaa3f59ed2f2975ebed40e5442f964d
#
_entry.id   baaa3f59ed2f2975ebed40e5442f964d
#
_cell.length_a   1.000
_cell.length_b   1.000
_cell.length_c   1.000
_cell.angle_alpha   90.00
_cell.angle_beta   90.00
_cell.angle_gamma   90.00
#
_symmetry.space_group_name_H-M   'P 1'
#
loop_
_entity.id
_entity.type
_entity.pdbx_description
1 polymer ?
#
loop_
_entity_poly.entity_id
_entity_poly.type
_entity_poly.pdbx_seq_one_letter_code
_entity_poly.pdbx_strand_id
1 'polypeptide(L)'
;MNWNDANKKQLVAAVIFAAVAVVVAMAVPTIEIAVVSTILLLTVYLFAFEVVGVDVAAVSIMVTLGLISHFSAAFGMARPLVPPNDLFRGFSSNAVISIIAVMIIGAGLDKTGLMGRIAGAILKYAGRTEARVIPAIAGSVGFISSFMQNVGAAALFLPVVSRISARTGLAMSRLLMPMGFCAILGGTITMVGSSPLILLNDLILATNKGLAVEQQMKTWPLFAVMPVGLALLGTGIAYFVLAGRFVLPVKVMDKVASGTDAMDYFQRLYGLDYALYEMVVPAASPVAGLPINDIEGPNRLRVIAIMRGSDDLRMGPARDIEITPGSVLGVLGAPESLREFAARNGLELRDHLETFVEQLAPTKAGIAEVVIRPGSNLIGKTAREVWMRKTYGLSLSALHRGGKTLRLGEGIRDMPLQAGDALVVHTSWEALTQLKKNRNFVVVTTEYPNEELRPHKVRQALVFFGITLVLILFTDIRLAVALMTGAIGMILSGVLRIEEAYQAVSWKSVFLLASLIPLGLAVETSGTAEWIAHQTLAVIGGMPVWVIQLAIVVLATFFTLVMSNVGATVLLVPLAVNIAIGVGANPAVFALTVALATSNSFFLPTHQVNALIMGPAGYRVADFMRAGGIMSLLFIVVLMVMMNLVF
;
A
#
# COMPACT_ATOMS: atom_id res chain seq x y z
N MET A 1 6.22 12.66 -20.73
CA MET A 1 5.92 11.70 -21.80
C MET A 1 4.72 12.24 -22.57
N ASN A 2 4.90 12.61 -23.87
CA ASN A 2 3.85 13.28 -24.63
C ASN A 2 2.65 12.33 -24.85
N TRP A 3 1.44 12.82 -24.64
CA TRP A 3 0.18 12.07 -24.77
C TRP A 3 0.02 11.40 -26.15
N ASN A 4 0.56 12.01 -27.19
CA ASN A 4 0.57 11.46 -28.56
C ASN A 4 1.47 10.22 -28.73
N ASP A 5 2.57 10.09 -27.97
CA ASP A 5 3.49 8.96 -28.11
C ASP A 5 2.99 7.72 -27.35
N ALA A 6 2.28 7.90 -26.24
CA ALA A 6 1.63 6.81 -25.50
C ALA A 6 0.52 6.17 -26.34
N ASN A 7 -0.34 6.98 -26.98
CA ASN A 7 -1.42 6.50 -27.84
C ASN A 7 -0.90 5.76 -29.08
N LYS A 8 0.22 6.19 -29.68
CA LYS A 8 0.83 5.48 -30.82
C LYS A 8 1.35 4.10 -30.42
N LYS A 9 2.00 3.98 -29.26
CA LYS A 9 2.49 2.68 -28.77
C LYS A 9 1.36 1.71 -28.46
N GLN A 10 0.29 2.19 -27.83
CA GLN A 10 -0.92 1.39 -27.57
C GLN A 10 -1.58 0.93 -28.88
N LEU A 11 -1.69 1.81 -29.88
CA LEU A 11 -2.26 1.47 -31.17
C LEU A 11 -1.42 0.42 -31.94
N VAL A 12 -0.10 0.58 -31.97
CA VAL A 12 0.81 -0.40 -32.60
C VAL A 12 0.70 -1.75 -31.90
N ALA A 13 0.68 -1.76 -30.56
CA ALA A 13 0.49 -2.97 -29.79
C ALA A 13 -0.87 -3.63 -30.08
N ALA A 14 -1.96 -2.85 -30.15
CA ALA A 14 -3.28 -3.35 -30.51
C ALA A 14 -3.29 -4.07 -31.87
N VAL A 15 -2.63 -3.49 -32.88
CA VAL A 15 -2.50 -4.09 -34.20
C VAL A 15 -1.71 -5.40 -34.14
N ILE A 16 -0.61 -5.43 -33.40
CA ILE A 16 0.21 -6.64 -33.23
C ILE A 16 -0.59 -7.73 -32.52
N PHE A 17 -1.27 -7.42 -31.42
CA PHE A 17 -2.10 -8.38 -30.69
C PHE A 17 -3.27 -8.88 -31.53
N ALA A 18 -3.92 -8.01 -32.33
CA ALA A 18 -4.98 -8.41 -33.27
C ALA A 18 -4.44 -9.35 -34.36
N ALA A 19 -3.27 -9.05 -34.94
CA ALA A 19 -2.62 -9.91 -35.92
C ALA A 19 -2.28 -11.29 -35.32
N VAL A 20 -1.71 -11.33 -34.11
CA VAL A 20 -1.42 -12.57 -33.39
C VAL A 20 -2.71 -13.35 -33.11
N ALA A 21 -3.79 -12.66 -32.69
CA ALA A 21 -5.09 -13.29 -32.44
C ALA A 21 -5.65 -13.97 -33.69
N VAL A 22 -5.54 -13.31 -34.85
CA VAL A 22 -5.96 -13.88 -36.14
C VAL A 22 -5.12 -15.12 -36.50
N VAL A 23 -3.79 -15.04 -36.34
CA VAL A 23 -2.90 -16.19 -36.64
C VAL A 23 -3.23 -17.37 -35.72
N VAL A 24 -3.40 -17.10 -34.41
CA VAL A 24 -3.79 -18.14 -33.43
C VAL A 24 -5.15 -18.73 -33.78
N ALA A 25 -6.14 -17.90 -34.10
CA ALA A 25 -7.49 -18.36 -34.49
C ALA A 25 -7.50 -19.26 -35.73
N MET A 26 -6.56 -19.06 -36.67
CA MET A 26 -6.38 -19.92 -37.82
C MET A 26 -5.65 -21.24 -37.52
N ALA A 27 -4.84 -21.28 -36.44
CA ALA A 27 -4.02 -22.44 -36.11
C ALA A 27 -4.69 -23.41 -35.13
N VAL A 28 -5.78 -23.02 -34.48
CA VAL A 28 -6.44 -23.82 -33.43
C VAL A 28 -7.52 -24.73 -34.01
N PRO A 29 -7.80 -25.90 -33.36
CA PRO A 29 -8.70 -26.92 -33.93
C PRO A 29 -10.19 -26.59 -33.83
N THR A 30 -10.60 -25.75 -32.85
CA THR A 30 -12.01 -25.44 -32.60
C THR A 30 -12.26 -23.94 -32.46
N ILE A 31 -13.50 -23.51 -32.73
CA ILE A 31 -13.87 -22.10 -32.61
C ILE A 31 -13.88 -21.62 -31.15
N GLU A 32 -14.21 -22.52 -30.22
CA GLU A 32 -14.17 -22.23 -28.76
C GLU A 32 -12.75 -21.87 -28.32
N ILE A 33 -11.74 -22.64 -28.74
CA ILE A 33 -10.33 -22.36 -28.46
C ILE A 33 -9.90 -21.06 -29.13
N ALA A 34 -10.34 -20.79 -30.39
CA ALA A 34 -10.01 -19.54 -31.07
C ALA A 34 -10.53 -18.32 -30.33
N VAL A 35 -11.78 -18.36 -29.91
CA VAL A 35 -12.43 -17.25 -29.19
C VAL A 35 -11.78 -17.02 -27.82
N VAL A 36 -11.59 -18.10 -27.06
CA VAL A 36 -10.98 -17.98 -25.72
C VAL A 36 -9.53 -17.50 -25.81
N SER A 37 -8.74 -18.01 -26.77
CA SER A 37 -7.37 -17.55 -27.01
C SER A 37 -7.32 -16.06 -27.40
N THR A 38 -8.28 -15.61 -28.21
CA THR A 38 -8.41 -14.18 -28.55
C THR A 38 -8.74 -13.33 -27.34
N ILE A 39 -9.65 -13.79 -26.45
CA ILE A 39 -9.99 -13.10 -25.20
C ILE A 39 -8.80 -13.09 -24.25
N LEU A 40 -8.00 -14.16 -24.16
CA LEU A 40 -6.77 -14.21 -23.40
C LEU A 40 -5.76 -13.16 -23.89
N LEU A 41 -5.53 -13.10 -25.20
CA LEU A 41 -4.64 -12.10 -25.81
C LEU A 41 -5.16 -10.68 -25.54
N LEU A 42 -6.47 -10.44 -25.66
CA LEU A 42 -7.08 -9.16 -25.31
C LEU A 42 -6.86 -8.82 -23.82
N THR A 43 -7.00 -9.80 -22.93
CA THR A 43 -6.77 -9.62 -21.49
C THR A 43 -5.32 -9.22 -21.22
N VAL A 44 -4.35 -9.93 -21.84
CA VAL A 44 -2.92 -9.61 -21.74
C VAL A 44 -2.66 -8.19 -22.27
N TYR A 45 -3.22 -7.84 -23.41
CA TYR A 45 -3.08 -6.51 -24.00
C TYR A 45 -3.61 -5.41 -23.08
N LEU A 46 -4.85 -5.54 -22.57
CA LEU A 46 -5.47 -4.53 -21.71
C LEU A 46 -4.69 -4.32 -20.40
N PHE A 47 -4.14 -5.39 -19.83
CA PHE A 47 -3.37 -5.34 -18.59
C PHE A 47 -1.95 -4.83 -18.81
N ALA A 48 -1.27 -5.27 -19.86
CA ALA A 48 0.12 -4.90 -20.15
C ALA A 48 0.29 -3.42 -20.53
N PHE A 49 -0.70 -2.87 -21.23
CA PHE A 49 -0.65 -1.48 -21.70
C PHE A 49 -1.51 -0.53 -20.86
N GLU A 50 -2.16 -1.03 -19.80
CA GLU A 50 -3.02 -0.24 -18.89
C GLU A 50 -3.95 0.72 -19.64
N VAL A 51 -4.57 0.23 -20.73
CA VAL A 51 -5.46 1.02 -21.58
C VAL A 51 -6.63 1.59 -20.77
N VAL A 52 -7.10 0.79 -19.80
CA VAL A 52 -8.08 1.15 -18.78
C VAL A 52 -7.63 0.57 -17.43
N GLY A 53 -8.26 0.98 -16.33
CA GLY A 53 -7.98 0.38 -15.04
C GLY A 53 -8.14 -1.15 -15.07
N VAL A 54 -7.24 -1.87 -14.37
CA VAL A 54 -7.21 -3.36 -14.43
C VAL A 54 -8.51 -4.02 -13.96
N ASP A 55 -9.24 -3.39 -13.05
CA ASP A 55 -10.57 -3.78 -12.58
C ASP A 55 -11.63 -3.60 -13.69
N VAL A 56 -11.61 -2.46 -14.37
CA VAL A 56 -12.50 -2.18 -15.52
C VAL A 56 -12.21 -3.15 -16.66
N ALA A 57 -10.93 -3.41 -16.96
CA ALA A 57 -10.54 -4.40 -17.97
C ALA A 57 -11.08 -5.79 -17.62
N ALA A 58 -10.92 -6.25 -16.37
CA ALA A 58 -11.40 -7.55 -15.91
C ALA A 58 -12.93 -7.68 -16.01
N VAL A 59 -13.67 -6.65 -15.58
CA VAL A 59 -15.14 -6.61 -15.71
C VAL A 59 -15.53 -6.63 -17.18
N SER A 60 -14.84 -5.88 -18.05
CA SER A 60 -15.11 -5.86 -19.50
C SER A 60 -14.89 -7.23 -20.12
N ILE A 61 -13.85 -7.97 -19.74
CA ILE A 61 -13.59 -9.34 -20.17
C ILE A 61 -14.73 -10.27 -19.71
N MET A 62 -15.15 -10.19 -18.45
CA MET A 62 -16.26 -10.99 -17.93
C MET A 62 -17.56 -10.73 -18.69
N VAL A 63 -17.89 -9.46 -18.97
CA VAL A 63 -19.08 -9.08 -19.75
C VAL A 63 -18.95 -9.60 -21.19
N THR A 64 -17.79 -9.47 -21.82
CA THR A 64 -17.52 -10.00 -23.16
C THR A 64 -17.72 -11.51 -23.22
N LEU A 65 -17.17 -12.25 -22.23
CA LEU A 65 -17.40 -13.69 -22.11
C LEU A 65 -18.89 -14.04 -21.96
N GLY A 66 -19.62 -13.27 -21.14
CA GLY A 66 -21.06 -13.46 -20.97
C GLY A 66 -21.86 -13.24 -22.26
N LEU A 67 -21.56 -12.18 -23.01
CA LEU A 67 -22.21 -11.88 -24.28
C LEU A 67 -21.90 -12.95 -25.30
N ILE A 68 -20.63 -13.32 -25.48
CA ILE A 68 -20.23 -14.37 -26.44
C ILE A 68 -20.85 -15.72 -26.05
N SER A 69 -20.90 -16.05 -24.75
CA SER A 69 -21.55 -17.29 -24.27
C SER A 69 -23.05 -17.29 -24.54
N HIS A 70 -23.72 -16.14 -24.38
CA HIS A 70 -25.16 -16.01 -24.68
C HIS A 70 -25.45 -16.18 -26.18
N PHE A 71 -24.62 -15.63 -27.05
CA PHE A 71 -24.75 -15.72 -28.50
C PHE A 71 -23.92 -16.87 -29.09
N SER A 72 -23.55 -17.88 -28.31
CA SER A 72 -22.68 -18.99 -28.73
C SER A 72 -23.14 -19.66 -30.03
N ALA A 73 -24.45 -19.89 -30.20
CA ALA A 73 -25.03 -20.48 -31.42
C ALA A 73 -24.80 -19.61 -32.68
N ALA A 74 -24.84 -18.27 -32.53
CA ALA A 74 -24.58 -17.35 -33.63
C ALA A 74 -23.10 -17.36 -34.08
N PHE A 75 -22.20 -17.71 -33.15
CA PHE A 75 -20.77 -17.88 -33.43
C PHE A 75 -20.40 -19.31 -33.86
N GLY A 76 -21.38 -20.21 -34.03
CA GLY A 76 -21.15 -21.60 -34.47
C GLY A 76 -20.53 -22.49 -33.38
N MET A 77 -20.57 -22.09 -32.12
CA MET A 77 -20.07 -22.87 -30.99
C MET A 77 -21.10 -23.90 -30.53
N ALA A 78 -20.63 -25.10 -30.21
CA ALA A 78 -21.48 -26.21 -29.77
C ALA A 78 -22.00 -26.00 -28.33
N ARG A 79 -21.27 -25.25 -27.49
CA ARG A 79 -21.58 -24.98 -26.08
C ARG A 79 -21.21 -23.55 -25.71
N PRO A 80 -21.92 -22.95 -24.72
CA PRO A 80 -21.49 -21.67 -24.18
C PRO A 80 -20.12 -21.81 -23.50
N LEU A 81 -19.24 -20.83 -23.65
CA LEU A 81 -17.90 -20.81 -23.02
C LEU A 81 -17.98 -20.82 -21.49
N VAL A 82 -18.95 -20.09 -20.94
CA VAL A 82 -19.25 -20.04 -19.52
C VAL A 82 -20.77 -20.22 -19.36
N PRO A 83 -21.22 -21.18 -18.55
CA PRO A 83 -22.64 -21.30 -18.21
C PRO A 83 -23.14 -19.99 -17.58
N PRO A 84 -24.38 -19.52 -17.88
CA PRO A 84 -24.93 -18.26 -17.34
C PRO A 84 -24.87 -18.17 -15.80
N ASN A 85 -25.09 -19.27 -15.11
CA ASN A 85 -25.07 -19.35 -13.64
C ASN A 85 -23.66 -19.23 -13.06
N ASP A 86 -22.62 -19.49 -13.84
CA ASP A 86 -21.24 -19.46 -13.40
C ASP A 86 -20.54 -18.11 -13.74
N LEU A 87 -21.16 -17.26 -14.56
CA LEU A 87 -20.57 -15.98 -14.99
C LEU A 87 -20.24 -15.04 -13.82
N PHE A 88 -21.12 -14.95 -12.83
CA PHE A 88 -20.95 -14.11 -11.65
C PHE A 88 -20.51 -14.89 -10.41
N ARG A 89 -20.21 -16.17 -10.56
CA ARG A 89 -19.81 -17.04 -9.44
C ARG A 89 -18.53 -16.58 -8.75
N GLY A 90 -17.68 -15.85 -9.46
CA GLY A 90 -16.47 -15.26 -8.90
C GLY A 90 -16.77 -14.36 -7.70
N PHE A 91 -17.86 -13.61 -7.69
CA PHE A 91 -18.24 -12.74 -6.59
C PHE A 91 -18.66 -13.49 -5.31
N SER A 92 -19.09 -14.74 -5.42
CA SER A 92 -19.44 -15.63 -4.31
C SER A 92 -18.33 -16.66 -4.01
N SER A 93 -17.16 -16.52 -4.61
CA SER A 93 -16.04 -17.43 -4.41
C SER A 93 -15.45 -17.33 -3.00
N ASN A 94 -14.92 -18.44 -2.47
CA ASN A 94 -14.23 -18.43 -1.19
C ASN A 94 -13.03 -17.48 -1.21
N ALA A 95 -12.33 -17.34 -2.32
CA ALA A 95 -11.19 -16.44 -2.45
C ALA A 95 -11.60 -14.98 -2.27
N VAL A 96 -12.63 -14.52 -2.97
CA VAL A 96 -13.09 -13.11 -2.89
C VAL A 96 -13.61 -12.78 -1.48
N ILE A 97 -14.40 -13.66 -0.89
CA ILE A 97 -14.89 -13.47 0.48
C ILE A 97 -13.74 -13.49 1.50
N SER A 98 -12.76 -14.39 1.31
CA SER A 98 -11.57 -14.45 2.18
C SER A 98 -10.73 -13.17 2.09
N ILE A 99 -10.53 -12.62 0.89
CA ILE A 99 -9.78 -11.37 0.70
C ILE A 99 -10.49 -10.19 1.38
N ILE A 100 -11.81 -10.07 1.22
CA ILE A 100 -12.61 -9.03 1.91
C ILE A 100 -12.41 -9.17 3.43
N ALA A 101 -12.55 -10.38 3.97
CA ALA A 101 -12.41 -10.63 5.40
C ALA A 101 -10.99 -10.32 5.92
N VAL A 102 -9.94 -10.74 5.20
CA VAL A 102 -8.54 -10.47 5.57
C VAL A 102 -8.24 -8.96 5.56
N MET A 103 -8.77 -8.22 4.59
CA MET A 103 -8.61 -6.76 4.55
C MET A 103 -9.27 -6.09 5.76
N ILE A 104 -10.46 -6.53 6.15
CA ILE A 104 -11.16 -6.01 7.33
C ILE A 104 -10.40 -6.36 8.62
N ILE A 105 -9.94 -7.61 8.76
CA ILE A 105 -9.15 -8.04 9.92
C ILE A 105 -7.85 -7.24 10.00
N GLY A 106 -7.14 -7.09 8.88
CA GLY A 106 -5.91 -6.30 8.80
C GLY A 106 -6.12 -4.86 9.24
N ALA A 107 -7.15 -4.20 8.74
CA ALA A 107 -7.53 -2.85 9.15
C ALA A 107 -7.91 -2.77 10.63
N GLY A 108 -8.59 -3.80 11.17
CA GLY A 108 -8.92 -3.88 12.59
C GLY A 108 -7.67 -3.95 13.47
N LEU A 109 -6.71 -4.77 13.11
CA LEU A 109 -5.43 -4.87 13.83
C LEU A 109 -4.64 -3.55 13.74
N ASP A 110 -4.60 -2.92 12.58
CA ASP A 110 -3.94 -1.64 12.36
C ASP A 110 -4.58 -0.51 13.17
N LYS A 111 -5.90 -0.42 13.16
CA LYS A 111 -6.67 0.58 13.90
C LYS A 111 -6.43 0.55 15.41
N THR A 112 -6.04 -0.60 15.95
CA THR A 112 -5.66 -0.73 17.37
C THR A 112 -4.25 -0.22 17.66
N GLY A 113 -3.44 0.09 16.65
CA GLY A 113 -2.03 0.47 16.79
C GLY A 113 -1.13 -0.69 17.22
N LEU A 114 -1.64 -1.94 17.21
CA LEU A 114 -0.90 -3.15 17.59
C LEU A 114 0.33 -3.33 16.70
N MET A 115 0.15 -3.15 15.39
CA MET A 115 1.22 -3.32 14.41
C MET A 115 2.36 -2.32 14.63
N GLY A 116 2.02 -1.06 14.92
CA GLY A 116 3.00 -0.03 15.29
C GLY A 116 3.76 -0.35 16.59
N ARG A 117 3.10 -0.96 17.59
CA ARG A 117 3.75 -1.39 18.84
C ARG A 117 4.71 -2.56 18.60
N ILE A 118 4.30 -3.56 17.81
CA ILE A 118 5.16 -4.69 17.43
C ILE A 118 6.40 -4.18 16.70
N ALA A 119 6.21 -3.33 15.68
CA ALA A 119 7.29 -2.70 14.96
C ALA A 119 8.23 -1.90 15.88
N GLY A 120 7.68 -1.06 16.76
CA GLY A 120 8.44 -0.28 17.73
C GLY A 120 9.25 -1.13 18.71
N ALA A 121 8.69 -2.23 19.21
CA ALA A 121 9.36 -3.16 20.10
C ALA A 121 10.55 -3.85 19.40
N ILE A 122 10.36 -4.34 18.18
CA ILE A 122 11.41 -5.00 17.40
C ILE A 122 12.56 -4.03 17.13
N LEU A 123 12.26 -2.78 16.78
CA LEU A 123 13.27 -1.77 16.50
C LEU A 123 14.06 -1.34 17.73
N LYS A 124 13.46 -1.39 18.93
CA LYS A 124 14.17 -1.14 20.18
C LYS A 124 15.38 -2.07 20.36
N TYR A 125 15.31 -3.29 19.81
CA TYR A 125 16.37 -4.29 19.86
C TYR A 125 17.32 -4.26 18.66
N ALA A 126 16.95 -3.59 17.55
CA ALA A 126 17.72 -3.59 16.30
C ALA A 126 19.02 -2.76 16.35
N GLY A 127 19.14 -1.79 17.26
CA GLY A 127 20.32 -0.91 17.33
C GLY A 127 20.38 0.12 16.19
N ARG A 128 21.62 0.58 15.80
CA ARG A 128 21.83 1.69 14.85
C ARG A 128 22.59 1.29 13.58
N THR A 129 22.93 0.03 13.39
CA THR A 129 23.72 -0.43 12.23
C THR A 129 22.84 -1.05 11.15
N GLU A 130 23.16 -0.82 9.87
CA GLU A 130 22.43 -1.42 8.72
C GLU A 130 22.25 -2.94 8.88
N ALA A 131 23.31 -3.64 9.28
CA ALA A 131 23.32 -5.09 9.43
C ALA A 131 22.31 -5.62 10.45
N ARG A 132 21.86 -4.80 11.41
CA ARG A 132 20.83 -5.16 12.40
C ARG A 132 19.47 -4.56 12.10
N VAL A 133 19.47 -3.34 11.56
CA VAL A 133 18.23 -2.61 11.25
C VAL A 133 17.49 -3.25 10.07
N ILE A 134 18.22 -3.64 8.99
CA ILE A 134 17.61 -4.28 7.82
C ILE A 134 16.90 -5.59 8.19
N PRO A 135 17.52 -6.57 8.87
CA PRO A 135 16.82 -7.79 9.26
C PRO A 135 15.63 -7.56 10.18
N ALA A 136 15.73 -6.59 11.09
CA ALA A 136 14.64 -6.28 12.01
C ALA A 136 13.42 -5.70 11.28
N ILE A 137 13.62 -4.75 10.36
CA ILE A 137 12.55 -4.20 9.52
C ILE A 137 11.99 -5.29 8.60
N ALA A 138 12.86 -5.97 7.86
CA ALA A 138 12.50 -6.97 6.86
C ALA A 138 11.76 -8.17 7.49
N GLY A 139 12.25 -8.69 8.61
CA GLY A 139 11.61 -9.78 9.35
C GLY A 139 10.25 -9.37 9.91
N SER A 140 10.14 -8.15 10.46
CA SER A 140 8.88 -7.66 11.02
C SER A 140 7.83 -7.46 9.94
N VAL A 141 8.18 -6.79 8.84
CA VAL A 141 7.25 -6.56 7.75
C VAL A 141 6.85 -7.87 7.07
N GLY A 142 7.80 -8.80 6.89
CA GLY A 142 7.53 -10.12 6.33
C GLY A 142 6.58 -10.93 7.20
N PHE A 143 6.78 -10.92 8.51
CA PHE A 143 5.86 -11.58 9.46
C PHE A 143 4.45 -10.97 9.40
N ILE A 144 4.34 -9.66 9.43
CA ILE A 144 3.05 -8.97 9.36
C ILE A 144 2.38 -9.24 8.01
N SER A 145 3.13 -9.19 6.92
CA SER A 145 2.64 -9.45 5.56
C SER A 145 2.15 -10.90 5.36
N SER A 146 2.56 -11.84 6.21
CA SER A 146 2.05 -13.22 6.14
C SER A 146 0.56 -13.36 6.50
N PHE A 147 -0.01 -12.37 7.20
CA PHE A 147 -1.42 -12.37 7.64
C PHE A 147 -2.23 -11.18 7.12
N MET A 148 -1.61 -10.30 6.32
CA MET A 148 -2.29 -9.17 5.71
C MET A 148 -1.72 -8.88 4.31
N GLN A 149 -2.41 -8.07 3.54
CA GLN A 149 -1.98 -7.67 2.19
C GLN A 149 -0.61 -6.99 2.22
N ASN A 150 0.27 -7.37 1.30
CA ASN A 150 1.65 -6.87 1.19
C ASN A 150 1.74 -5.34 1.19
N VAL A 151 0.83 -4.68 0.49
CA VAL A 151 0.77 -3.21 0.38
C VAL A 151 0.43 -2.58 1.72
N GLY A 152 -0.52 -3.15 2.47
CA GLY A 152 -0.88 -2.69 3.80
C GLY A 152 0.29 -2.80 4.77
N ALA A 153 0.98 -3.94 4.78
CA ALA A 153 2.17 -4.14 5.60
C ALA A 153 3.28 -3.12 5.26
N ALA A 154 3.56 -2.90 3.98
CA ALA A 154 4.55 -1.93 3.52
C ALA A 154 4.17 -0.49 3.88
N ALA A 155 2.91 -0.10 3.68
CA ALA A 155 2.41 1.24 4.01
C ALA A 155 2.53 1.54 5.52
N LEU A 156 2.23 0.55 6.36
CA LEU A 156 2.35 0.65 7.82
C LEU A 156 3.82 0.85 8.27
N PHE A 157 4.77 0.22 7.57
CA PHE A 157 6.19 0.34 7.90
C PHE A 157 6.86 1.57 7.32
N LEU A 158 6.29 2.22 6.31
CA LEU A 158 6.87 3.41 5.68
C LEU A 158 7.18 4.54 6.70
N PRO A 159 6.25 4.97 7.58
CA PRO A 159 6.54 5.95 8.62
C PRO A 159 7.57 5.46 9.66
N VAL A 160 7.57 4.16 9.94
CA VAL A 160 8.52 3.56 10.88
C VAL A 160 9.94 3.64 10.34
N VAL A 161 10.12 3.27 9.06
CA VAL A 161 11.42 3.35 8.37
C VAL A 161 11.90 4.80 8.28
N SER A 162 11.01 5.75 7.99
CA SER A 162 11.34 7.18 7.97
C SER A 162 11.89 7.66 9.32
N ARG A 163 11.26 7.27 10.44
CA ARG A 163 11.75 7.59 11.80
C ARG A 163 13.11 6.97 12.10
N ILE A 164 13.33 5.73 11.63
CA ILE A 164 14.61 5.05 11.84
C ILE A 164 15.70 5.75 11.06
N SER A 165 15.44 6.06 9.79
CA SER A 165 16.35 6.82 8.94
C SER A 165 16.76 8.14 9.62
N ALA A 166 15.80 8.91 10.12
CA ALA A 166 16.04 10.17 10.81
C ALA A 166 16.87 10.00 12.12
N ARG A 167 16.62 8.92 12.89
CA ARG A 167 17.33 8.68 14.17
C ARG A 167 18.70 8.05 14.01
N THR A 168 18.92 7.29 12.96
CA THR A 168 20.17 6.53 12.76
C THR A 168 21.10 7.18 11.76
N GLY A 169 20.62 8.13 10.95
CA GLY A 169 21.35 8.72 9.82
C GLY A 169 21.48 7.79 8.61
N LEU A 170 20.81 6.63 8.63
CA LEU A 170 20.80 5.70 7.50
C LEU A 170 19.89 6.22 6.39
N ALA A 171 20.35 6.23 5.15
CA ALA A 171 19.55 6.68 4.02
C ALA A 171 18.27 5.84 3.86
N MET A 172 17.11 6.50 3.66
CA MET A 172 15.83 5.81 3.41
C MET A 172 15.94 4.82 2.25
N SER A 173 16.69 5.17 1.20
CA SER A 173 16.95 4.31 0.04
C SER A 173 17.70 3.00 0.38
N ARG A 174 18.30 2.90 1.55
CA ARG A 174 18.92 1.67 2.04
C ARG A 174 17.96 0.76 2.81
N LEU A 175 16.85 1.31 3.29
CA LEU A 175 15.92 0.63 4.18
C LEU A 175 14.60 0.24 3.49
N LEU A 176 14.11 1.07 2.55
CA LEU A 176 12.79 0.88 1.94
C LEU A 176 12.73 -0.28 0.95
N MET A 177 13.77 -0.53 0.14
CA MET A 177 13.75 -1.66 -0.79
C MET A 177 13.81 -3.01 -0.06
N PRO A 178 14.68 -3.24 0.95
CA PRO A 178 14.60 -4.43 1.80
C PRO A 178 13.23 -4.63 2.46
N MET A 179 12.64 -3.56 2.99
CA MET A 179 11.30 -3.58 3.56
C MET A 179 10.26 -4.02 2.53
N GLY A 180 10.22 -3.38 1.37
CA GLY A 180 9.23 -3.65 0.33
C GLY A 180 9.34 -5.07 -0.24
N PHE A 181 10.55 -5.52 -0.54
CA PHE A 181 10.77 -6.87 -1.07
C PHE A 181 10.41 -7.93 -0.03
N CYS A 182 10.79 -7.74 1.24
CA CYS A 182 10.42 -8.67 2.30
C CYS A 182 8.94 -8.61 2.67
N ALA A 183 8.22 -7.51 2.40
CA ALA A 183 6.77 -7.50 2.46
C ALA A 183 6.15 -8.43 1.41
N ILE A 184 6.67 -8.43 0.16
CA ILE A 184 6.20 -9.33 -0.90
C ILE A 184 6.54 -10.79 -0.55
N LEU A 185 7.77 -11.06 -0.12
CA LEU A 185 8.20 -12.41 0.28
C LEU A 185 7.43 -12.92 1.49
N GLY A 186 7.12 -12.06 2.46
CA GLY A 186 6.31 -12.41 3.62
C GLY A 186 4.90 -12.90 3.25
N GLY A 187 4.32 -12.33 2.18
CA GLY A 187 3.05 -12.78 1.63
C GLY A 187 3.03 -14.22 1.10
N THR A 188 4.19 -14.86 0.94
CA THR A 188 4.30 -16.28 0.53
C THR A 188 4.36 -17.28 1.70
N ILE A 189 4.34 -16.81 2.96
CA ILE A 189 4.43 -17.66 4.15
C ILE A 189 3.12 -18.39 4.44
N THR A 190 1.99 -17.79 4.12
CA THR A 190 0.67 -18.39 4.33
C THR A 190 -0.21 -18.29 3.08
N MET A 191 -1.23 -19.14 3.01
CA MET A 191 -2.19 -19.12 1.90
C MET A 191 -3.08 -17.86 1.87
N VAL A 192 -3.00 -16.98 2.88
CA VAL A 192 -3.78 -15.73 2.94
C VAL A 192 -2.92 -14.47 2.82
N GLY A 193 -1.60 -14.60 2.80
CA GLY A 193 -0.68 -13.47 2.72
C GLY A 193 -0.67 -12.76 1.35
N SER A 194 -1.00 -13.48 0.27
CA SER A 194 -1.06 -12.92 -1.07
C SER A 194 -2.31 -13.36 -1.84
N SER A 195 -2.81 -12.48 -2.71
CA SER A 195 -4.01 -12.76 -3.51
C SER A 195 -3.89 -14.00 -4.40
N PRO A 196 -2.76 -14.28 -5.08
CA PRO A 196 -2.56 -15.52 -5.83
C PRO A 196 -2.77 -16.78 -5.01
N LEU A 197 -2.23 -16.84 -3.80
CA LEU A 197 -2.34 -18.01 -2.93
C LEU A 197 -3.76 -18.20 -2.40
N ILE A 198 -4.47 -17.13 -2.06
CA ILE A 198 -5.87 -17.21 -1.66
C ILE A 198 -6.72 -17.77 -2.81
N LEU A 199 -6.46 -17.32 -4.03
CA LEU A 199 -7.20 -17.71 -5.22
C LEU A 199 -6.91 -19.16 -5.66
N LEU A 200 -5.73 -19.67 -5.36
CA LEU A 200 -5.27 -20.99 -5.81
C LEU A 200 -6.27 -22.10 -5.50
N ASN A 201 -6.78 -22.15 -4.27
CA ASN A 201 -7.72 -23.21 -3.87
C ASN A 201 -9.04 -23.15 -4.66
N ASP A 202 -9.52 -21.97 -5.01
CA ASP A 202 -10.72 -21.84 -5.84
C ASP A 202 -10.44 -22.24 -7.29
N LEU A 203 -9.24 -21.95 -7.82
CA LEU A 203 -8.81 -22.41 -9.14
C LEU A 203 -8.66 -23.95 -9.18
N ILE A 204 -8.09 -24.56 -8.14
CA ILE A 204 -8.00 -26.01 -8.00
C ILE A 204 -9.42 -26.62 -8.05
N LEU A 205 -10.36 -26.09 -7.28
CA LEU A 205 -11.75 -26.57 -7.26
C LEU A 205 -12.46 -26.36 -8.60
N ALA A 206 -12.14 -25.28 -9.32
CA ALA A 206 -12.69 -25.02 -10.65
C ALA A 206 -12.13 -26.04 -11.67
N THR A 207 -10.82 -26.23 -11.69
CA THR A 207 -10.13 -27.16 -12.60
C THR A 207 -10.55 -28.62 -12.34
N ASN A 208 -10.75 -29.01 -11.09
CA ASN A 208 -11.21 -30.36 -10.73
C ASN A 208 -12.54 -30.77 -11.39
N LYS A 209 -13.37 -29.81 -11.80
CA LYS A 209 -14.65 -30.13 -12.47
C LYS A 209 -14.46 -30.74 -13.85
N GLY A 210 -13.34 -30.40 -14.52
CA GLY A 210 -12.99 -30.95 -15.83
C GLY A 210 -12.15 -32.24 -15.76
N LEU A 211 -11.63 -32.59 -14.56
CA LEU A 211 -10.70 -33.71 -14.39
C LEU A 211 -11.41 -35.00 -13.94
N ALA A 212 -10.86 -36.14 -14.37
CA ALA A 212 -11.25 -37.46 -13.84
C ALA A 212 -11.04 -37.53 -12.32
N VAL A 213 -11.86 -38.30 -11.60
CA VAL A 213 -11.84 -38.40 -10.13
C VAL A 213 -10.45 -38.71 -9.59
N GLU A 214 -9.69 -39.53 -10.31
CA GLU A 214 -8.32 -39.98 -9.93
C GLU A 214 -7.28 -38.84 -10.05
N GLN A 215 -7.56 -37.81 -10.86
CA GLN A 215 -6.67 -36.67 -11.11
C GLN A 215 -7.06 -35.44 -10.31
N GLN A 216 -8.13 -35.51 -9.53
CA GLN A 216 -8.59 -34.38 -8.74
C GLN A 216 -7.62 -34.03 -7.63
N MET A 217 -7.33 -32.72 -7.53
CA MET A 217 -6.40 -32.14 -6.56
C MET A 217 -7.10 -31.83 -5.24
N LYS A 218 -6.38 -31.99 -4.13
CA LYS A 218 -6.81 -31.47 -2.82
C LYS A 218 -6.44 -29.99 -2.67
N THR A 219 -7.25 -29.25 -1.93
CA THR A 219 -6.94 -27.86 -1.56
C THR A 219 -5.80 -27.80 -0.54
N TRP A 220 -5.04 -26.72 -0.58
CA TRP A 220 -3.90 -26.49 0.31
C TRP A 220 -4.35 -25.89 1.65
N PRO A 221 -3.88 -26.40 2.79
CA PRO A 221 -4.13 -25.79 4.11
C PRO A 221 -3.33 -24.50 4.29
N LEU A 222 -3.72 -23.68 5.28
CA LEU A 222 -3.19 -22.31 5.50
C LEU A 222 -1.65 -22.25 5.51
N PHE A 223 -0.97 -23.17 6.16
CA PHE A 223 0.48 -23.17 6.36
C PHE A 223 1.24 -24.13 5.42
N ALA A 224 0.60 -24.69 4.40
CA ALA A 224 1.26 -25.58 3.45
C ALA A 224 2.51 -24.95 2.83
N VAL A 225 2.45 -23.66 2.51
CA VAL A 225 3.55 -22.92 1.86
C VAL A 225 4.59 -22.37 2.83
N MET A 226 4.40 -22.52 4.15
CA MET A 226 5.24 -21.90 5.17
C MET A 226 6.74 -22.24 5.04
N PRO A 227 7.16 -23.49 4.78
CA PRO A 227 8.58 -23.79 4.59
C PRO A 227 9.20 -23.03 3.42
N VAL A 228 8.47 -22.95 2.29
CA VAL A 228 8.91 -22.23 1.09
C VAL A 228 8.98 -20.72 1.36
N GLY A 229 7.93 -20.16 1.96
CA GLY A 229 7.84 -18.75 2.28
C GLY A 229 8.91 -18.27 3.28
N LEU A 230 9.21 -19.08 4.31
CA LEU A 230 10.28 -18.78 5.26
C LEU A 230 11.66 -18.84 4.60
N ALA A 231 11.90 -19.81 3.71
CA ALA A 231 13.16 -19.89 2.96
C ALA A 231 13.32 -18.66 2.03
N LEU A 232 12.27 -18.25 1.34
CA LEU A 232 12.27 -17.07 0.48
C LEU A 232 12.50 -15.79 1.30
N LEU A 233 11.80 -15.60 2.40
CA LEU A 233 11.99 -14.44 3.28
C LEU A 233 13.41 -14.41 3.87
N GLY A 234 13.91 -15.55 4.36
CA GLY A 234 15.27 -15.68 4.87
C GLY A 234 16.32 -15.33 3.80
N THR A 235 16.11 -15.78 2.57
CA THR A 235 16.96 -15.45 1.42
C THR A 235 16.93 -13.95 1.12
N GLY A 236 15.75 -13.33 1.13
CA GLY A 236 15.62 -11.88 0.93
C GLY A 236 16.35 -11.07 2.00
N ILE A 237 16.21 -11.46 3.26
CA ILE A 237 16.93 -10.83 4.38
C ILE A 237 18.45 -11.00 4.20
N ALA A 238 18.91 -12.24 3.97
CA ALA A 238 20.33 -12.54 3.77
C ALA A 238 20.91 -11.76 2.57
N TYR A 239 20.19 -11.71 1.46
CA TYR A 239 20.59 -10.95 0.28
C TYR A 239 20.85 -9.48 0.59
N PHE A 240 19.94 -8.80 1.28
CA PHE A 240 20.12 -7.39 1.60
C PHE A 240 21.16 -7.13 2.70
N VAL A 241 21.37 -8.06 3.62
CA VAL A 241 22.43 -7.96 4.64
C VAL A 241 23.82 -8.11 4.00
N LEU A 242 23.98 -9.08 3.09
CA LEU A 242 25.27 -9.42 2.49
C LEU A 242 25.60 -8.52 1.29
N ALA A 243 24.63 -8.34 0.39
CA ALA A 243 24.84 -7.63 -0.88
C ALA A 243 24.26 -6.19 -0.88
N GLY A 244 23.49 -5.79 0.13
CA GLY A 244 22.79 -4.50 0.16
C GLY A 244 23.72 -3.30 -0.09
N ARG A 245 24.94 -3.32 0.47
CA ARG A 245 25.94 -2.26 0.26
C ARG A 245 26.33 -2.06 -1.22
N PHE A 246 26.21 -3.09 -2.06
CA PHE A 246 26.58 -3.05 -3.47
C PHE A 246 25.41 -2.76 -4.39
N VAL A 247 24.19 -3.20 -4.02
CA VAL A 247 23.03 -3.16 -4.89
C VAL A 247 22.06 -2.02 -4.57
N LEU A 248 22.03 -1.56 -3.32
CA LEU A 248 21.14 -0.47 -2.90
C LEU A 248 21.78 0.89 -3.17
N PRO A 249 21.08 1.81 -3.82
CA PRO A 249 21.58 3.16 -4.05
C PRO A 249 21.65 3.93 -2.73
N VAL A 250 22.71 4.73 -2.57
CA VAL A 250 22.77 5.76 -1.52
C VAL A 250 22.26 7.05 -2.15
N LYS A 251 21.02 7.38 -1.91
CA LYS A 251 20.46 8.67 -2.34
C LYS A 251 20.24 9.51 -1.08
N VAL A 252 21.05 10.55 -0.95
CA VAL A 252 20.73 11.65 -0.07
C VAL A 252 19.60 12.38 -0.77
N MET A 253 18.39 12.28 -0.24
CA MET A 253 17.28 13.02 -0.82
C MET A 253 17.53 14.51 -0.59
N ASP A 254 17.77 15.22 -1.67
CA ASP A 254 17.45 16.64 -1.71
C ASP A 254 15.93 16.74 -1.56
N LYS A 255 15.50 17.24 -0.39
CA LYS A 255 14.14 17.65 -0.03
C LYS A 255 13.01 16.70 -0.43
N VAL A 256 12.49 15.97 0.56
CA VAL A 256 11.13 15.42 0.49
C VAL A 256 10.19 16.62 0.30
N ALA A 257 9.51 16.68 -0.83
CA ALA A 257 8.35 17.51 -1.03
C ALA A 257 7.21 16.98 -0.13
N SER A 258 7.31 17.28 1.16
CA SER A 258 6.29 16.91 2.16
C SER A 258 5.30 18.05 2.23
N GLY A 259 4.08 17.83 1.79
CA GLY A 259 2.98 18.77 1.98
C GLY A 259 2.76 19.81 0.87
N THR A 260 3.27 19.57 -0.34
CA THR A 260 3.18 20.50 -1.48
C THR A 260 1.72 20.81 -1.85
N ASP A 261 0.84 19.84 -1.88
CA ASP A 261 -0.54 20.05 -2.37
C ASP A 261 -1.37 20.95 -1.45
N ALA A 262 -1.30 20.74 -0.11
CA ALA A 262 -2.05 21.58 0.83
C ALA A 262 -1.45 23.00 0.92
N MET A 263 -0.12 23.13 0.93
CA MET A 263 0.55 24.43 0.98
C MET A 263 0.35 25.20 -0.32
N ASP A 264 0.40 24.54 -1.48
CA ASP A 264 0.09 25.14 -2.79
C ASP A 264 -1.35 25.64 -2.87
N TYR A 265 -2.30 24.95 -2.24
CA TYR A 265 -3.68 25.42 -2.11
C TYR A 265 -3.74 26.73 -1.32
N PHE A 266 -3.11 26.79 -0.13
CA PHE A 266 -3.12 27.99 0.71
C PHE A 266 -2.32 29.14 0.10
N GLN A 267 -1.25 28.84 -0.63
CA GLN A 267 -0.49 29.83 -1.39
C GLN A 267 -1.35 30.47 -2.49
N ARG A 268 -2.06 29.64 -3.28
CA ARG A 268 -2.91 30.15 -4.37
C ARG A 268 -4.13 30.92 -3.87
N LEU A 269 -4.79 30.43 -2.82
CA LEU A 269 -6.05 31.03 -2.34
C LEU A 269 -5.84 32.24 -1.43
N TYR A 270 -4.84 32.19 -0.55
CA TYR A 270 -4.59 33.20 0.48
C TYR A 270 -3.26 33.93 0.31
N GLY A 271 -2.47 33.59 -0.70
CA GLY A 271 -1.15 34.15 -0.94
C GLY A 271 -0.14 33.87 0.18
N LEU A 272 -0.30 32.72 0.90
CA LEU A 272 0.53 32.34 2.04
C LEU A 272 1.68 31.46 1.57
N ASP A 273 2.90 32.00 1.56
CA ASP A 273 4.13 31.24 1.33
C ASP A 273 4.80 30.97 2.68
N TYR A 274 4.27 30.00 3.43
CA TYR A 274 4.79 29.62 4.73
C TYR A 274 5.51 28.28 4.64
N ALA A 275 6.65 28.21 5.32
CA ALA A 275 7.43 26.98 5.47
C ALA A 275 7.63 26.66 6.95
N LEU A 276 7.88 25.38 7.20
CA LEU A 276 8.13 24.84 8.52
C LEU A 276 9.60 24.47 8.65
N TYR A 277 10.27 25.06 9.63
CA TYR A 277 11.69 24.84 9.93
C TYR A 277 11.91 24.45 11.38
N GLU A 278 13.02 23.77 11.65
CA GLU A 278 13.55 23.62 13.01
C GLU A 278 14.66 24.64 13.24
N MET A 279 14.66 25.26 14.44
CA MET A 279 15.70 26.16 14.90
C MET A 279 16.24 25.68 16.22
N VAL A 280 17.55 25.45 16.30
CA VAL A 280 18.23 25.15 17.58
C VAL A 280 18.70 26.46 18.19
N VAL A 281 18.48 26.61 19.49
CA VAL A 281 18.84 27.82 20.25
C VAL A 281 20.17 27.59 20.99
N PRO A 282 21.30 28.13 20.48
CA PRO A 282 22.58 28.05 21.20
C PRO A 282 22.55 28.82 22.51
N ALA A 283 23.45 28.48 23.44
CA ALA A 283 23.53 29.14 24.73
C ALA A 283 23.85 30.65 24.65
N ALA A 284 24.56 31.07 23.59
CA ALA A 284 24.93 32.47 23.37
C ALA A 284 23.84 33.26 22.61
N SER A 285 22.71 32.66 22.22
CA SER A 285 21.66 33.34 21.51
C SER A 285 20.90 34.31 22.37
N PRO A 286 20.62 35.55 21.89
CA PRO A 286 19.82 36.54 22.62
C PRO A 286 18.35 36.10 22.81
N VAL A 287 17.92 35.06 22.14
CA VAL A 287 16.57 34.46 22.28
C VAL A 287 16.48 33.58 23.55
N ALA A 288 17.60 33.13 24.08
CA ALA A 288 17.64 32.31 25.28
C ALA A 288 17.17 33.12 26.50
N GLY A 289 16.21 32.59 27.25
CA GLY A 289 15.58 33.27 28.39
C GLY A 289 14.36 34.12 28.06
N LEU A 290 14.09 34.36 26.77
CA LEU A 290 12.88 35.09 26.35
C LEU A 290 11.65 34.17 26.29
N PRO A 291 10.45 34.68 26.61
CA PRO A 291 9.21 33.96 26.38
C PRO A 291 8.90 33.91 24.89
N ILE A 292 8.24 32.83 24.45
CA ILE A 292 7.83 32.63 23.04
C ILE A 292 7.06 33.84 22.48
N ASN A 293 6.26 34.51 23.32
CA ASN A 293 5.48 35.68 22.89
C ASN A 293 6.35 36.79 22.32
N ASP A 294 7.53 37.02 22.86
CA ASP A 294 8.40 38.15 22.49
C ASP A 294 9.10 37.91 21.14
N ILE A 295 9.21 36.69 20.71
CA ILE A 295 9.78 36.37 19.38
C ILE A 295 8.73 36.22 18.29
N GLU A 296 7.49 35.78 18.61
CA GLU A 296 6.46 35.53 17.60
C GLU A 296 5.94 36.78 16.91
N GLY A 297 5.57 37.81 17.68
CA GLY A 297 4.92 39.00 17.18
C GLY A 297 5.78 39.85 16.24
N PRO A 298 6.94 40.33 16.71
CA PRO A 298 7.81 41.23 15.93
C PRO A 298 8.41 40.56 14.67
N ASN A 299 8.61 39.26 14.70
CA ASN A 299 9.35 38.55 13.64
C ASN A 299 8.44 37.81 12.62
N ARG A 300 7.13 37.99 12.69
CA ARG A 300 6.15 37.37 11.75
C ARG A 300 6.28 35.85 11.66
N LEU A 301 6.59 35.22 12.76
CA LEU A 301 6.74 33.76 12.85
C LEU A 301 5.79 33.17 13.89
N ARG A 302 5.64 31.83 13.84
CA ARG A 302 4.81 31.09 14.77
C ARG A 302 5.57 29.87 15.28
N VAL A 303 5.78 29.77 16.60
CA VAL A 303 6.33 28.58 17.25
C VAL A 303 5.20 27.57 17.44
N ILE A 304 5.24 26.47 16.70
CA ILE A 304 4.22 25.41 16.74
C ILE A 304 4.65 24.20 17.59
N ALA A 305 5.94 24.07 17.85
CA ALA A 305 6.50 23.06 18.73
C ALA A 305 7.75 23.58 19.46
N ILE A 306 7.99 23.09 20.65
CA ILE A 306 9.24 23.33 21.40
C ILE A 306 9.68 22.03 22.09
N MET A 307 10.98 21.73 22.04
CA MET A 307 11.64 20.73 22.83
C MET A 307 12.66 21.38 23.75
N ARG A 308 12.53 21.16 25.04
CA ARG A 308 13.48 21.62 26.06
C ARG A 308 14.16 20.42 26.71
N GLY A 309 15.48 20.31 26.56
CA GLY A 309 16.21 19.11 26.98
C GLY A 309 15.82 17.86 26.16
N SER A 310 15.90 16.69 26.80
CA SER A 310 15.62 15.40 26.12
C SER A 310 14.16 14.96 26.14
N ASP A 311 13.33 15.45 27.06
CA ASP A 311 12.04 14.84 27.36
C ASP A 311 10.84 15.83 27.44
N ASP A 312 11.07 17.15 27.52
CA ASP A 312 9.98 18.14 27.58
C ASP A 312 9.60 18.63 26.16
N LEU A 313 8.85 17.78 25.46
CA LEU A 313 8.28 18.10 24.15
C LEU A 313 6.87 18.68 24.30
N ARG A 314 6.64 19.87 23.76
CA ARG A 314 5.32 20.51 23.76
C ARG A 314 4.90 20.94 22.37
N MET A 315 3.73 20.47 21.96
CA MET A 315 3.05 20.90 20.75
C MET A 315 2.12 22.08 21.05
N GLY A 316 2.09 23.08 20.19
CA GLY A 316 1.34 24.31 20.42
C GLY A 316 1.71 25.00 21.75
N PRO A 317 3.00 25.27 22.02
CA PRO A 317 3.44 25.67 23.35
C PRO A 317 2.73 26.95 23.80
N ALA A 318 2.48 27.08 25.10
CA ALA A 318 1.98 28.30 25.67
C ALA A 318 3.03 29.43 25.47
N ARG A 319 2.57 30.66 25.35
CA ARG A 319 3.42 31.78 24.92
C ARG A 319 4.31 32.35 25.99
N ASP A 320 3.96 32.12 27.21
CA ASP A 320 4.71 32.44 28.45
C ASP A 320 5.84 31.46 28.71
N ILE A 321 5.97 30.41 27.89
CA ILE A 321 7.07 29.47 28.03
C ILE A 321 8.38 30.16 27.65
N GLU A 322 9.35 30.11 28.55
CA GLU A 322 10.71 30.57 28.33
C GLU A 322 11.50 29.59 27.46
N ILE A 323 12.24 30.13 26.53
CA ILE A 323 13.12 29.40 25.61
C ILE A 323 14.44 29.18 26.31
N THR A 324 14.76 27.95 26.67
CA THR A 324 16.02 27.61 27.33
C THR A 324 17.14 27.34 26.34
N PRO A 325 18.40 27.58 26.70
CA PRO A 325 19.55 27.18 25.89
C PRO A 325 19.47 25.69 25.51
N GLY A 326 19.77 25.36 24.26
CA GLY A 326 19.65 24.01 23.73
C GLY A 326 18.24 23.59 23.33
N SER A 327 17.24 24.46 23.50
CA SER A 327 15.88 24.20 23.00
C SER A 327 15.87 24.10 21.47
N VAL A 328 15.02 23.21 20.96
CA VAL A 328 14.69 23.12 19.54
C VAL A 328 13.29 23.68 19.33
N LEU A 329 13.13 24.60 18.41
CA LEU A 329 11.87 25.23 18.06
C LEU A 329 11.39 24.74 16.69
N GLY A 330 10.14 24.27 16.59
CA GLY A 330 9.45 24.07 15.33
C GLY A 330 8.73 25.36 14.94
N VAL A 331 9.16 26.02 13.88
CA VAL A 331 8.73 27.38 13.54
C VAL A 331 8.08 27.44 12.16
N LEU A 332 6.92 28.08 12.08
CA LEU A 332 6.16 28.31 10.85
C LEU A 332 6.21 29.81 10.48
N GLY A 333 6.50 30.11 9.22
CA GLY A 333 6.54 31.48 8.70
C GLY A 333 7.06 31.55 7.27
N ALA A 334 7.17 32.78 6.73
CA ALA A 334 7.77 32.98 5.42
C ALA A 334 9.26 32.60 5.44
N PRO A 335 9.77 31.84 4.45
CA PRO A 335 11.16 31.33 4.46
C PRO A 335 12.21 32.41 4.64
N GLU A 336 12.02 33.56 3.98
CA GLU A 336 12.96 34.70 4.08
C GLU A 336 12.99 35.27 5.50
N SER A 337 11.80 35.49 6.10
CA SER A 337 11.69 36.03 7.47
C SER A 337 12.31 35.06 8.50
N LEU A 338 12.15 33.75 8.30
CA LEU A 338 12.73 32.76 9.20
C LEU A 338 14.25 32.69 9.11
N ARG A 339 14.81 32.79 7.90
CA ARG A 339 16.27 32.84 7.68
C ARG A 339 16.88 34.11 8.26
N GLU A 340 16.24 35.26 8.05
CA GLU A 340 16.68 36.54 8.61
C GLU A 340 16.64 36.51 10.15
N PHE A 341 15.57 35.97 10.74
CA PHE A 341 15.44 35.82 12.19
C PHE A 341 16.53 34.92 12.76
N ALA A 342 16.77 33.76 12.13
CA ALA A 342 17.80 32.82 12.57
C ALA A 342 19.19 33.46 12.51
N ALA A 343 19.54 34.14 11.40
CA ALA A 343 20.83 34.79 11.22
C ALA A 343 21.05 35.93 12.25
N ARG A 344 20.02 36.75 12.49
CA ARG A 344 20.10 37.88 13.43
C ARG A 344 20.31 37.44 14.88
N ASN A 345 19.76 36.28 15.24
CA ASN A 345 19.79 35.78 16.62
C ASN A 345 20.78 34.63 16.82
N GLY A 346 21.59 34.32 15.83
CA GLY A 346 22.59 33.24 15.91
C GLY A 346 21.98 31.85 16.14
N LEU A 347 20.78 31.59 15.58
CA LEU A 347 20.11 30.29 15.68
C LEU A 347 20.59 29.37 14.58
N GLU A 348 20.73 28.07 14.90
CA GLU A 348 21.01 27.05 13.89
C GLU A 348 19.69 26.67 13.18
N LEU A 349 19.57 27.10 11.93
CA LEU A 349 18.40 26.78 11.10
C LEU A 349 18.60 25.42 10.43
N ARG A 350 17.64 24.53 10.61
CA ARG A 350 17.58 23.24 9.92
C ARG A 350 16.50 23.27 8.85
N ASP A 351 16.90 23.00 7.62
CA ASP A 351 15.97 23.01 6.47
C ASP A 351 14.98 21.82 6.49
N HIS A 352 15.16 20.85 7.40
CA HIS A 352 14.31 19.67 7.57
C HIS A 352 14.04 19.41 9.05
N LEU A 353 12.92 18.76 9.31
CA LEU A 353 12.57 18.36 10.66
C LEU A 353 13.42 17.14 11.09
N GLU A 354 14.07 17.23 12.22
CA GLU A 354 14.79 16.12 12.87
C GLU A 354 14.13 15.73 14.18
N THR A 355 13.86 16.73 15.00
CA THR A 355 13.30 16.56 16.35
C THR A 355 11.79 16.34 16.32
N PHE A 356 11.07 17.04 15.44
CA PHE A 356 9.61 17.03 15.38
C PHE A 356 9.05 16.22 14.19
N VAL A 357 9.86 15.38 13.54
CA VAL A 357 9.46 14.56 12.38
C VAL A 357 8.16 13.80 12.62
N GLU A 358 7.99 13.26 13.82
CA GLU A 358 6.80 12.46 14.14
C GLU A 358 5.57 13.32 14.45
N GLN A 359 5.75 14.39 15.20
CA GLN A 359 4.64 15.21 15.72
C GLN A 359 4.11 16.18 14.68
N LEU A 360 4.99 16.71 13.84
CA LEU A 360 4.66 17.64 12.74
C LEU A 360 4.60 16.93 11.38
N ALA A 361 4.61 15.58 11.38
CA ALA A 361 4.39 14.84 10.14
C ALA A 361 3.06 15.25 9.50
N PRO A 362 2.99 15.39 8.18
CA PRO A 362 1.76 15.73 7.46
C PRO A 362 0.58 14.79 7.74
N THR A 363 0.88 13.56 8.19
CA THR A 363 -0.12 12.58 8.64
C THR A 363 -0.71 12.87 10.02
N LYS A 364 -0.08 13.73 10.84
CA LYS A 364 -0.53 14.05 12.21
C LYS A 364 -0.96 15.49 12.40
N ALA A 365 -0.34 16.41 11.69
CA ALA A 365 -0.61 17.84 11.81
C ALA A 365 -0.43 18.54 10.47
N GLY A 366 -1.08 19.68 10.30
CA GLY A 366 -0.95 20.48 9.09
C GLY A 366 -1.74 21.77 9.16
N ILE A 367 -1.80 22.47 8.02
CA ILE A 367 -2.59 23.68 7.87
C ILE A 367 -4.02 23.29 7.52
N ALA A 368 -4.97 23.93 8.19
CA ALA A 368 -6.39 23.74 7.99
C ALA A 368 -7.12 25.08 7.96
N GLU A 369 -8.29 25.07 7.33
CA GLU A 369 -9.20 26.18 7.29
C GLU A 369 -10.43 25.91 8.17
N VAL A 370 -10.74 26.85 9.05
CA VAL A 370 -11.94 26.82 9.89
C VAL A 370 -12.64 28.18 9.85
N VAL A 371 -13.96 28.19 9.82
CA VAL A 371 -14.78 29.41 9.74
C VAL A 371 -15.53 29.60 11.04
N ILE A 372 -15.59 30.87 11.53
CA ILE A 372 -16.39 31.23 12.69
C ILE A 372 -17.88 31.20 12.31
N ARG A 373 -18.67 30.38 12.99
CA ARG A 373 -20.10 30.24 12.72
C ARG A 373 -20.90 31.50 13.12
N PRO A 374 -21.96 31.81 12.38
CA PRO A 374 -22.99 32.72 12.88
C PRO A 374 -23.56 32.18 14.21
N GLY A 375 -23.61 33.00 15.25
CA GLY A 375 -24.04 32.59 16.59
C GLY A 375 -22.93 31.94 17.45
N SER A 376 -21.66 31.99 17.03
CA SER A 376 -20.52 31.56 17.83
C SER A 376 -20.31 32.47 19.06
N ASN A 377 -20.01 31.87 20.21
CA ASN A 377 -19.66 32.58 21.44
C ASN A 377 -18.29 33.28 21.36
N LEU A 378 -17.58 33.12 20.25
CA LEU A 378 -16.27 33.74 19.98
C LEU A 378 -16.39 35.09 19.28
N ILE A 379 -17.56 35.46 18.77
CA ILE A 379 -17.79 36.73 18.09
C ILE A 379 -17.57 37.87 19.09
N GLY A 380 -16.82 38.88 18.65
CA GLY A 380 -16.44 40.03 19.45
C GLY A 380 -15.26 39.82 20.38
N LYS A 381 -14.79 38.59 20.56
CA LYS A 381 -13.58 38.23 21.34
C LYS A 381 -12.39 38.12 20.42
N THR A 382 -11.20 38.33 20.95
CA THR A 382 -9.95 38.17 20.20
C THR A 382 -9.43 36.72 20.33
N ALA A 383 -8.60 36.29 19.37
CA ALA A 383 -7.97 34.98 19.43
C ALA A 383 -7.07 34.79 20.68
N ARG A 384 -6.60 35.90 21.26
CA ARG A 384 -5.85 35.96 22.52
C ARG A 384 -6.76 35.68 23.71
N GLU A 385 -7.89 36.36 23.83
CA GLU A 385 -8.84 36.24 24.94
C GLU A 385 -9.45 34.82 25.04
N VAL A 386 -9.71 34.22 23.89
CA VAL A 386 -10.29 32.85 23.84
C VAL A 386 -9.23 31.73 23.99
N TRP A 387 -7.96 32.10 24.18
CA TRP A 387 -6.85 31.15 24.29
C TRP A 387 -6.84 30.14 23.14
N MET A 388 -7.01 30.60 21.88
CA MET A 388 -7.27 29.79 20.69
C MET A 388 -6.36 28.55 20.60
N ARG A 389 -5.07 28.72 20.89
CA ARG A 389 -4.08 27.62 20.86
C ARG A 389 -4.29 26.59 22.00
N LYS A 390 -4.53 27.07 23.23
CA LYS A 390 -4.64 26.21 24.41
C LYS A 390 -5.99 25.50 24.48
N THR A 391 -7.07 26.22 24.13
CA THR A 391 -8.45 25.71 24.26
C THR A 391 -8.84 24.83 23.09
N TYR A 392 -8.43 25.20 21.87
CA TYR A 392 -8.89 24.56 20.63
C TYR A 392 -7.77 23.86 19.85
N GLY A 393 -6.51 23.97 20.27
CA GLY A 393 -5.37 23.41 19.54
C GLY A 393 -5.05 24.14 18.22
N LEU A 394 -5.57 25.36 18.03
CA LEU A 394 -5.48 26.09 16.77
C LEU A 394 -4.39 27.16 16.85
N SER A 395 -3.31 26.98 16.10
CA SER A 395 -2.27 28.00 15.92
C SER A 395 -2.62 28.88 14.73
N LEU A 396 -3.22 30.04 14.99
CA LEU A 396 -3.68 30.99 13.97
C LEU A 396 -2.51 31.52 13.14
N SER A 397 -2.54 31.29 11.83
CA SER A 397 -1.51 31.69 10.86
C SER A 397 -1.96 32.82 9.93
N ALA A 398 -3.25 32.89 9.57
CA ALA A 398 -3.85 33.99 8.84
C ALA A 398 -5.35 34.09 9.16
N LEU A 399 -5.92 35.27 8.91
CA LEU A 399 -7.35 35.56 9.00
C LEU A 399 -7.83 36.17 7.70
N HIS A 400 -8.82 35.56 7.06
CA HIS A 400 -9.43 36.09 5.85
C HIS A 400 -10.82 36.65 6.18
N ARG A 401 -11.02 37.91 5.86
CA ARG A 401 -12.26 38.68 6.09
C ARG A 401 -12.54 39.64 4.96
N GLY A 402 -13.72 39.60 4.38
CA GLY A 402 -14.17 40.57 3.38
C GLY A 402 -13.25 40.68 2.16
N GLY A 403 -12.70 39.56 1.68
CA GLY A 403 -11.81 39.52 0.52
C GLY A 403 -10.36 39.94 0.82
N LYS A 404 -10.01 40.20 2.10
CA LYS A 404 -8.63 40.54 2.51
C LYS A 404 -8.08 39.47 3.42
N THR A 405 -6.84 39.02 3.15
CA THR A 405 -6.09 38.08 4.01
C THR A 405 -5.10 38.86 4.86
N LEU A 406 -5.28 38.80 6.17
CA LEU A 406 -4.36 39.36 7.17
C LEU A 406 -3.40 38.24 7.60
N ARG A 407 -2.12 38.59 7.71
CA ARG A 407 -1.03 37.63 7.94
C ARG A 407 -0.42 37.72 9.33
N LEU A 408 0.50 36.85 9.65
CA LEU A 408 1.32 36.96 10.87
C LEU A 408 2.03 38.31 10.93
N GLY A 409 1.97 38.96 12.09
CA GLY A 409 2.50 40.33 12.27
C GLY A 409 1.52 41.47 12.03
N GLU A 410 0.34 41.21 11.44
CA GLU A 410 -0.69 42.23 11.13
C GLU A 410 -1.79 42.30 12.20
N GLY A 411 -1.47 41.94 13.45
CA GLY A 411 -2.41 42.08 14.58
C GLY A 411 -3.58 41.10 14.60
N ILE A 412 -3.55 40.01 13.79
CA ILE A 412 -4.63 39.03 13.66
C ILE A 412 -5.10 38.40 14.97
N ARG A 413 -4.27 38.47 16.00
CA ARG A 413 -4.51 37.89 17.32
C ARG A 413 -5.33 38.76 18.25
N ASP A 414 -5.21 40.04 18.07
CA ASP A 414 -5.82 41.09 18.91
C ASP A 414 -7.05 41.68 18.23
N MET A 415 -7.39 41.18 17.04
CA MET A 415 -8.57 41.56 16.28
C MET A 415 -9.79 40.80 16.78
N PRO A 416 -10.93 41.46 17.07
CA PRO A 416 -12.18 40.81 17.42
C PRO A 416 -12.68 39.92 16.25
N LEU A 417 -12.98 38.66 16.57
CA LEU A 417 -13.51 37.70 15.62
C LEU A 417 -14.95 38.06 15.21
N GLN A 418 -15.26 37.81 13.95
CA GLN A 418 -16.60 38.04 13.38
C GLN A 418 -17.17 36.77 12.77
N ALA A 419 -18.47 36.70 12.62
CA ALA A 419 -19.14 35.65 11.88
C ALA A 419 -18.65 35.61 10.43
N GLY A 420 -18.30 34.46 9.91
CA GLY A 420 -17.78 34.28 8.56
C GLY A 420 -16.27 34.50 8.40
N ASP A 421 -15.55 34.87 9.48
CA ASP A 421 -14.09 34.88 9.42
C ASP A 421 -13.54 33.49 9.07
N ALA A 422 -12.75 33.40 8.00
CA ALA A 422 -12.01 32.21 7.70
C ALA A 422 -10.62 32.29 8.33
N LEU A 423 -10.35 31.33 9.23
CA LEU A 423 -9.09 31.24 9.97
C LEU A 423 -8.23 30.16 9.33
N VAL A 424 -7.05 30.53 8.83
CA VAL A 424 -6.02 29.58 8.43
C VAL A 424 -5.19 29.25 9.66
N VAL A 425 -5.19 27.99 10.07
CA VAL A 425 -4.59 27.54 11.31
C VAL A 425 -3.68 26.35 11.09
N HIS A 426 -2.57 26.27 11.82
CA HIS A 426 -1.83 25.03 11.99
C HIS A 426 -2.39 24.29 13.18
N THR A 427 -2.73 23.00 13.00
CA THR A 427 -3.36 22.17 14.03
C THR A 427 -3.03 20.70 13.84
N SER A 428 -3.17 19.90 14.89
CA SER A 428 -3.17 18.45 14.76
C SER A 428 -4.52 17.99 14.18
N TRP A 429 -4.51 16.90 13.39
CA TRP A 429 -5.74 16.37 12.80
C TRP A 429 -6.70 15.83 13.85
N GLU A 430 -6.18 15.42 15.01
CA GLU A 430 -7.00 15.03 16.16
C GLU A 430 -7.79 16.23 16.71
N ALA A 431 -7.11 17.37 16.93
CA ALA A 431 -7.78 18.59 17.38
C ALA A 431 -8.81 19.09 16.35
N LEU A 432 -8.49 19.03 15.05
CA LEU A 432 -9.40 19.39 13.98
C LEU A 432 -10.65 18.50 13.96
N THR A 433 -10.49 17.20 14.21
CA THR A 433 -11.60 16.24 14.31
C THR A 433 -12.52 16.54 15.49
N GLN A 434 -11.95 16.91 16.64
CA GLN A 434 -12.74 17.34 17.81
C GLN A 434 -13.50 18.63 17.52
N LEU A 435 -12.90 19.51 16.72
CA LEU A 435 -13.51 20.78 16.33
C LEU A 435 -14.79 20.62 15.49
N LYS A 436 -14.93 19.54 14.70
CA LYS A 436 -16.15 19.24 13.94
C LYS A 436 -17.39 19.14 14.82
N LYS A 437 -17.24 18.76 16.09
CA LYS A 437 -18.33 18.68 17.08
C LYS A 437 -18.58 19.99 17.81
N ASN A 438 -17.71 21.00 17.62
CA ASN A 438 -17.80 22.27 18.31
C ASN A 438 -18.76 23.23 17.61
N ARG A 439 -19.66 23.85 18.39
CA ARG A 439 -20.68 24.76 17.85
C ARG A 439 -20.15 26.11 17.37
N ASN A 440 -18.91 26.46 17.69
CA ASN A 440 -18.31 27.74 17.37
C ASN A 440 -17.67 27.79 15.98
N PHE A 441 -17.31 26.65 15.40
CA PHE A 441 -16.57 26.56 14.16
C PHE A 441 -17.28 25.73 13.09
N VAL A 442 -17.00 26.04 11.83
CA VAL A 442 -17.20 25.15 10.68
C VAL A 442 -15.83 24.76 10.17
N VAL A 443 -15.51 23.48 10.14
CA VAL A 443 -14.27 22.98 9.56
C VAL A 443 -14.46 22.86 8.05
N VAL A 444 -13.69 23.66 7.28
CA VAL A 444 -13.74 23.68 5.81
C VAL A 444 -12.85 22.61 5.22
N THR A 445 -11.66 22.41 5.80
CA THR A 445 -10.77 21.33 5.39
C THR A 445 -11.38 19.97 5.72
N THR A 446 -11.90 19.27 4.70
CA THR A 446 -12.57 17.97 4.85
C THR A 446 -11.63 16.78 4.63
N GLU A 447 -10.63 16.96 3.78
CA GLU A 447 -9.65 15.93 3.42
C GLU A 447 -8.35 16.14 4.21
N TYR A 448 -8.13 15.32 5.22
CA TYR A 448 -6.90 15.25 5.98
C TYR A 448 -6.68 13.84 6.53
N PRO A 449 -5.43 13.41 6.72
CA PRO A 449 -5.13 12.11 7.30
C PRO A 449 -5.69 12.01 8.72
N ASN A 450 -6.77 11.24 8.88
CA ASN A 450 -7.40 11.05 10.20
C ASN A 450 -7.26 9.59 10.61
N GLU A 451 -6.19 9.26 11.29
CA GLU A 451 -5.97 7.95 11.91
C GLU A 451 -6.53 7.95 13.34
N GLU A 452 -7.81 7.69 13.48
CA GLU A 452 -8.42 7.47 14.79
C GLU A 452 -7.99 6.09 15.32
N LEU A 453 -6.82 6.02 15.99
CA LEU A 453 -6.36 4.80 16.63
C LEU A 453 -7.21 4.47 17.86
N ARG A 454 -7.49 3.17 18.07
CA ARG A 454 -8.26 2.64 19.22
C ARG A 454 -7.43 1.67 20.06
N PRO A 455 -6.39 2.16 20.79
CA PRO A 455 -5.50 1.30 21.55
C PRO A 455 -6.20 0.50 22.65
N HIS A 456 -7.33 1.01 23.16
CA HIS A 456 -8.16 0.33 24.17
C HIS A 456 -8.89 -0.91 23.63
N LYS A 457 -8.95 -1.08 22.29
CA LYS A 457 -9.61 -2.21 21.62
C LYS A 457 -8.63 -3.33 21.18
N VAL A 458 -7.34 -3.21 21.49
CA VAL A 458 -6.32 -4.23 21.14
C VAL A 458 -6.73 -5.64 21.62
N ARG A 459 -7.24 -5.75 22.86
CA ARG A 459 -7.63 -7.03 23.43
C ARG A 459 -8.74 -7.70 22.61
N GLN A 460 -9.77 -6.95 22.23
CA GLN A 460 -10.87 -7.45 21.41
C GLN A 460 -10.38 -7.90 20.03
N ALA A 461 -9.53 -7.09 19.37
CA ALA A 461 -8.95 -7.43 18.08
C ALA A 461 -8.14 -8.74 18.14
N LEU A 462 -7.30 -8.91 19.17
CA LEU A 462 -6.53 -10.13 19.37
C LEU A 462 -7.40 -11.35 19.66
N VAL A 463 -8.49 -11.19 20.42
CA VAL A 463 -9.43 -12.29 20.69
C VAL A 463 -10.08 -12.77 19.40
N PHE A 464 -10.63 -11.87 18.57
CA PHE A 464 -11.28 -12.28 17.33
C PHE A 464 -10.30 -12.77 16.27
N PHE A 465 -9.09 -12.22 16.22
CA PHE A 465 -8.02 -12.78 15.40
C PHE A 465 -7.62 -14.19 15.88
N GLY A 466 -7.50 -14.40 17.19
CA GLY A 466 -7.23 -15.70 17.78
C GLY A 466 -8.33 -16.72 17.48
N ILE A 467 -9.62 -16.34 17.62
CA ILE A 467 -10.76 -17.18 17.23
C ILE A 467 -10.66 -17.58 15.75
N THR A 468 -10.35 -16.63 14.87
CA THR A 468 -10.14 -16.91 13.44
C THR A 468 -9.06 -17.98 13.23
N LEU A 469 -7.90 -17.83 13.88
CA LEU A 469 -6.80 -18.79 13.76
C LEU A 469 -7.20 -20.17 14.31
N VAL A 470 -7.89 -20.22 15.46
CA VAL A 470 -8.37 -21.48 16.04
C VAL A 470 -9.34 -22.18 15.09
N LEU A 471 -10.29 -21.46 14.51
CA LEU A 471 -11.23 -22.02 13.53
C LEU A 471 -10.51 -22.58 12.30
N ILE A 472 -9.51 -21.86 11.78
CA ILE A 472 -8.74 -22.31 10.59
C ILE A 472 -7.88 -23.54 10.90
N LEU A 473 -7.27 -23.61 12.11
CA LEU A 473 -6.28 -24.63 12.45
C LEU A 473 -6.90 -25.91 13.01
N PHE A 474 -8.00 -25.81 13.71
CA PHE A 474 -8.58 -26.93 14.49
C PHE A 474 -9.97 -27.36 14.00
N THR A 475 -10.49 -26.76 12.91
CA THR A 475 -11.78 -27.15 12.34
C THR A 475 -11.70 -27.25 10.82
N ASP A 476 -12.61 -28.04 10.23
CA ASP A 476 -12.76 -28.19 8.76
C ASP A 476 -13.67 -27.11 8.14
N ILE A 477 -13.88 -26.00 8.85
CA ILE A 477 -14.69 -24.88 8.34
C ILE A 477 -13.99 -24.22 7.15
N ARG A 478 -14.76 -23.87 6.13
CA ARG A 478 -14.25 -23.14 4.96
C ARG A 478 -13.52 -21.86 5.40
N LEU A 479 -12.32 -21.63 4.81
CA LEU A 479 -11.46 -20.49 5.11
C LEU A 479 -12.22 -19.14 5.12
N ALA A 480 -13.09 -18.93 4.13
CA ALA A 480 -13.90 -17.70 4.03
C ALA A 480 -14.80 -17.49 5.25
N VAL A 481 -15.42 -18.57 5.77
CA VAL A 481 -16.32 -18.50 6.94
C VAL A 481 -15.53 -18.18 8.20
N ALA A 482 -14.38 -18.84 8.41
CA ALA A 482 -13.51 -18.61 9.56
C ALA A 482 -12.98 -17.14 9.57
N LEU A 483 -12.52 -16.65 8.43
CA LEU A 483 -12.04 -15.27 8.28
C LEU A 483 -13.18 -14.25 8.49
N MET A 484 -14.36 -14.48 7.90
CA MET A 484 -15.53 -13.60 8.10
C MET A 484 -16.00 -13.56 9.55
N THR A 485 -15.90 -14.66 10.29
CA THR A 485 -16.18 -14.67 11.73
C THR A 485 -15.30 -13.67 12.48
N GLY A 486 -14.00 -13.65 12.19
CA GLY A 486 -13.09 -12.65 12.76
C GLY A 486 -13.41 -11.23 12.33
N ALA A 487 -13.66 -11.00 11.04
CA ALA A 487 -14.00 -9.69 10.50
C ALA A 487 -15.28 -9.12 11.13
N ILE A 488 -16.34 -9.92 11.22
CA ILE A 488 -17.61 -9.55 11.88
C ILE A 488 -17.38 -9.30 13.38
N GLY A 489 -16.59 -10.15 14.04
CA GLY A 489 -16.23 -9.98 15.45
C GLY A 489 -15.53 -8.63 15.72
N MET A 490 -14.64 -8.19 14.83
CA MET A 490 -14.00 -6.87 14.95
C MET A 490 -14.99 -5.71 14.79
N ILE A 491 -15.99 -5.85 13.92
CA ILE A 491 -17.04 -4.83 13.73
C ILE A 491 -17.97 -4.81 14.96
N LEU A 492 -18.50 -5.96 15.39
CA LEU A 492 -19.43 -6.05 16.51
C LEU A 492 -18.81 -5.62 17.85
N SER A 493 -17.51 -5.87 18.04
CA SER A 493 -16.79 -5.43 19.24
C SER A 493 -16.40 -3.94 19.20
N GLY A 494 -16.67 -3.23 18.10
CA GLY A 494 -16.34 -1.82 17.92
C GLY A 494 -14.84 -1.54 17.76
N VAL A 495 -14.06 -2.54 17.32
CA VAL A 495 -12.67 -2.33 16.85
C VAL A 495 -12.71 -1.50 15.58
N LEU A 496 -13.62 -1.84 14.66
CA LEU A 496 -13.93 -1.07 13.46
C LEU A 496 -15.39 -0.63 13.46
N ARG A 497 -15.67 0.55 12.91
CA ARG A 497 -17.03 0.92 12.47
C ARG A 497 -17.31 0.28 11.12
N ILE A 498 -18.58 0.10 10.78
CA ILE A 498 -18.97 -0.54 9.52
C ILE A 498 -18.45 0.24 8.29
N GLU A 499 -18.47 1.57 8.38
CA GLU A 499 -17.96 2.45 7.33
C GLU A 499 -16.43 2.26 7.12
N GLU A 500 -15.70 2.11 8.23
CA GLU A 500 -14.24 1.84 8.18
C GLU A 500 -13.96 0.45 7.59
N ALA A 501 -14.80 -0.54 7.90
CA ALA A 501 -14.69 -1.87 7.32
C ALA A 501 -14.92 -1.84 5.79
N TYR A 502 -15.91 -1.08 5.30
CA TYR A 502 -16.14 -0.90 3.87
C TYR A 502 -14.99 -0.16 3.17
N GLN A 503 -14.41 0.86 3.82
CA GLN A 503 -13.26 1.60 3.30
C GLN A 503 -11.97 0.77 3.29
N ALA A 504 -11.83 -0.20 4.20
CA ALA A 504 -10.69 -1.10 4.25
C ALA A 504 -10.64 -2.06 3.06
N VAL A 505 -11.78 -2.34 2.43
CA VAL A 505 -11.86 -3.26 1.30
C VAL A 505 -11.39 -2.58 0.03
N SER A 506 -10.35 -3.13 -0.60
CA SER A 506 -9.94 -2.73 -1.95
C SER A 506 -10.91 -3.28 -2.98
N TRP A 507 -11.96 -2.54 -3.28
CA TRP A 507 -12.97 -2.93 -4.28
C TRP A 507 -12.35 -3.20 -5.65
N LYS A 508 -11.30 -2.46 -6.02
CA LYS A 508 -10.53 -2.72 -7.23
C LYS A 508 -10.00 -4.16 -7.28
N SER A 509 -9.44 -4.65 -6.17
CA SER A 509 -8.96 -6.05 -6.06
C SER A 509 -10.10 -7.05 -6.08
N VAL A 510 -11.22 -6.74 -5.42
CA VAL A 510 -12.41 -7.59 -5.39
C VAL A 510 -13.00 -7.76 -6.79
N PHE A 511 -13.23 -6.67 -7.52
CA PHE A 511 -13.77 -6.72 -8.89
C PHE A 511 -12.81 -7.41 -9.86
N LEU A 512 -11.50 -7.13 -9.75
CA LEU A 512 -10.47 -7.80 -10.55
C LEU A 512 -10.53 -9.33 -10.38
N LEU A 513 -10.49 -9.80 -9.14
CA LEU A 513 -10.49 -11.23 -8.82
C LEU A 513 -11.79 -11.91 -9.24
N ALA A 514 -12.92 -11.34 -8.84
CA ALA A 514 -14.24 -11.92 -9.11
C ALA A 514 -14.49 -12.05 -10.62
N SER A 515 -14.07 -11.06 -11.42
CA SER A 515 -14.30 -11.01 -12.86
C SER A 515 -13.36 -11.91 -13.68
N LEU A 516 -12.19 -12.28 -13.14
CA LEU A 516 -11.25 -13.18 -13.84
C LEU A 516 -11.54 -14.66 -13.61
N ILE A 517 -12.28 -15.05 -12.58
CA ILE A 517 -12.62 -16.46 -12.32
C ILE A 517 -13.39 -17.09 -13.50
N PRO A 518 -14.40 -16.44 -14.11
CA PRO A 518 -15.06 -16.97 -15.31
C PRO A 518 -14.13 -17.15 -16.51
N LEU A 519 -13.08 -16.32 -16.63
CA LEU A 519 -12.07 -16.49 -17.69
C LEU A 519 -11.27 -17.78 -17.48
N GLY A 520 -10.86 -18.08 -16.25
CA GLY A 520 -10.20 -19.35 -15.91
C GLY A 520 -11.09 -20.56 -16.25
N LEU A 521 -12.39 -20.47 -15.93
CA LEU A 521 -13.36 -21.51 -16.29
C LEU A 521 -13.52 -21.65 -17.81
N ALA A 522 -13.58 -20.55 -18.58
CA ALA A 522 -13.65 -20.59 -20.03
C ALA A 522 -12.42 -21.25 -20.66
N VAL A 523 -11.23 -20.97 -20.13
CA VAL A 523 -9.96 -21.57 -20.59
C VAL A 523 -9.98 -23.09 -20.40
N GLU A 524 -10.54 -23.56 -19.30
CA GLU A 524 -10.66 -25.01 -19.00
C GLU A 524 -11.74 -25.66 -19.86
N THR A 525 -12.97 -25.13 -19.84
CA THR A 525 -14.14 -25.75 -20.52
C THR A 525 -14.04 -25.76 -22.04
N SER A 526 -13.32 -24.80 -22.63
CA SER A 526 -13.08 -24.74 -24.09
C SER A 526 -12.00 -25.72 -24.57
N GLY A 527 -11.21 -26.33 -23.67
CA GLY A 527 -10.02 -27.11 -24.01
C GLY A 527 -8.80 -26.25 -24.39
N THR A 528 -8.87 -24.91 -24.18
CA THR A 528 -7.75 -24.02 -24.50
C THR A 528 -6.50 -24.35 -23.68
N ALA A 529 -6.66 -24.62 -22.37
CA ALA A 529 -5.54 -24.99 -21.50
C ALA A 529 -4.88 -26.28 -21.98
N GLU A 530 -5.66 -27.30 -22.31
CA GLU A 530 -5.18 -28.57 -22.82
C GLU A 530 -4.43 -28.40 -24.15
N TRP A 531 -5.01 -27.65 -25.09
CA TRP A 531 -4.37 -27.38 -26.37
C TRP A 531 -3.02 -26.65 -26.22
N ILE A 532 -2.97 -25.57 -25.41
CA ILE A 532 -1.70 -24.87 -25.14
C ILE A 532 -0.69 -25.79 -24.46
N ALA A 533 -1.14 -26.63 -23.50
CA ALA A 533 -0.29 -27.61 -22.84
C ALA A 533 0.29 -28.61 -23.84
N HIS A 534 -0.50 -29.16 -24.76
CA HIS A 534 -0.03 -30.06 -25.81
C HIS A 534 1.01 -29.42 -26.72
N GLN A 535 0.77 -28.16 -27.16
CA GLN A 535 1.75 -27.44 -27.98
C GLN A 535 3.06 -27.20 -27.20
N THR A 536 2.95 -26.86 -25.92
CA THR A 536 4.11 -26.66 -25.05
C THR A 536 4.89 -27.97 -24.85
N LEU A 537 4.19 -29.07 -24.59
CA LEU A 537 4.78 -30.40 -24.42
C LEU A 537 5.41 -30.94 -25.69
N ALA A 538 4.90 -30.61 -26.86
CA ALA A 538 5.53 -30.97 -28.15
C ALA A 538 6.96 -30.37 -28.26
N VAL A 539 7.21 -29.24 -27.62
CA VAL A 539 8.52 -28.57 -27.63
C VAL A 539 9.42 -29.01 -26.47
N ILE A 540 8.88 -29.15 -25.26
CA ILE A 540 9.67 -29.38 -24.04
C ILE A 540 9.34 -30.69 -23.32
N GLY A 541 8.40 -31.50 -23.79
CA GLY A 541 7.91 -32.70 -23.09
C GLY A 541 8.94 -33.84 -22.91
N GLY A 542 10.03 -33.82 -23.68
CA GLY A 542 11.16 -34.74 -23.50
C GLY A 542 12.15 -34.33 -22.40
N MET A 543 11.95 -33.17 -21.77
CA MET A 543 12.83 -32.67 -20.69
C MET A 543 12.45 -33.25 -19.32
N PRO A 544 13.39 -33.27 -18.37
CA PRO A 544 13.08 -33.65 -16.99
C PRO A 544 11.99 -32.75 -16.37
N VAL A 545 11.15 -33.30 -15.49
CA VAL A 545 10.00 -32.61 -14.87
C VAL A 545 10.41 -31.28 -14.24
N TRP A 546 11.55 -31.22 -13.56
CA TRP A 546 12.05 -29.99 -12.92
C TRP A 546 12.37 -28.88 -13.94
N VAL A 547 12.78 -29.23 -15.18
CA VAL A 547 13.04 -28.24 -16.25
C VAL A 547 11.72 -27.64 -16.74
N ILE A 548 10.70 -28.49 -16.89
CA ILE A 548 9.35 -28.07 -17.27
C ILE A 548 8.77 -27.16 -16.20
N GLN A 549 8.92 -27.54 -14.92
CA GLN A 549 8.51 -26.73 -13.79
C GLN A 549 9.25 -25.37 -13.76
N LEU A 550 10.56 -25.34 -14.03
CA LEU A 550 11.34 -24.12 -14.14
C LEU A 550 10.84 -23.22 -15.29
N ALA A 551 10.52 -23.80 -16.44
CA ALA A 551 9.97 -23.05 -17.56
C ALA A 551 8.64 -22.36 -17.19
N ILE A 552 7.77 -23.04 -16.43
CA ILE A 552 6.53 -22.47 -15.90
C ILE A 552 6.81 -21.35 -14.89
N VAL A 553 7.80 -21.50 -14.00
CA VAL A 553 8.21 -20.46 -13.04
C VAL A 553 8.70 -19.21 -13.77
N VAL A 554 9.53 -19.39 -14.80
CA VAL A 554 10.01 -18.27 -15.64
C VAL A 554 8.85 -17.59 -16.37
N LEU A 555 7.95 -18.37 -16.93
CA LEU A 555 6.75 -17.87 -17.61
C LEU A 555 5.85 -17.10 -16.63
N ALA A 556 5.59 -17.63 -15.44
CA ALA A 556 4.80 -16.97 -14.40
C ALA A 556 5.46 -15.66 -13.94
N THR A 557 6.79 -15.67 -13.77
CA THR A 557 7.56 -14.45 -13.47
C THR A 557 7.43 -13.41 -14.58
N PHE A 558 7.52 -13.80 -15.84
CA PHE A 558 7.35 -12.89 -16.97
C PHE A 558 5.94 -12.28 -17.00
N PHE A 559 4.91 -13.11 -16.86
CA PHE A 559 3.53 -12.63 -16.88
C PHE A 559 3.23 -11.68 -15.72
N THR A 560 3.75 -11.94 -14.52
CA THR A 560 3.52 -11.05 -13.36
C THR A 560 4.22 -9.68 -13.49
N LEU A 561 5.26 -9.58 -14.32
CA LEU A 561 5.91 -8.29 -14.63
C LEU A 561 5.12 -7.47 -15.66
N VAL A 562 4.37 -8.15 -16.53
CA VAL A 562 3.61 -7.54 -17.64
C VAL A 562 2.18 -7.23 -17.20
N MET A 563 1.59 -8.10 -16.38
CA MET A 563 0.22 -7.97 -15.90
C MET A 563 0.18 -8.14 -14.36
N SER A 564 -1.01 -8.09 -13.76
CA SER A 564 -1.11 -8.32 -12.31
C SER A 564 -0.77 -9.77 -11.95
N ASN A 565 -0.20 -9.98 -10.76
CA ASN A 565 0.08 -11.32 -10.21
C ASN A 565 -1.17 -12.21 -10.15
N VAL A 566 -2.34 -11.62 -9.89
CA VAL A 566 -3.64 -12.30 -9.90
C VAL A 566 -3.99 -12.78 -11.30
N GLY A 567 -3.90 -11.90 -12.30
CA GLY A 567 -4.18 -12.24 -13.70
C GLY A 567 -3.27 -13.37 -14.20
N ALA A 568 -1.96 -13.27 -13.90
CA ALA A 568 -1.00 -14.32 -14.22
C ALA A 568 -1.37 -15.66 -13.58
N THR A 569 -1.82 -15.66 -12.32
CA THR A 569 -2.24 -16.89 -11.62
C THR A 569 -3.46 -17.53 -12.28
N VAL A 570 -4.50 -16.75 -12.57
CA VAL A 570 -5.72 -17.25 -13.21
C VAL A 570 -5.45 -17.91 -14.57
N LEU A 571 -4.55 -17.31 -15.35
CA LEU A 571 -4.21 -17.83 -16.66
C LEU A 571 -3.32 -19.06 -16.61
N LEU A 572 -2.33 -19.07 -15.72
CA LEU A 572 -1.28 -20.08 -15.75
C LEU A 572 -1.56 -21.30 -14.88
N VAL A 573 -2.45 -21.22 -13.88
CA VAL A 573 -2.78 -22.39 -13.04
C VAL A 573 -3.44 -23.50 -13.85
N PRO A 574 -4.50 -23.28 -14.64
CA PRO A 574 -5.09 -24.32 -15.49
C PRO A 574 -4.07 -24.91 -16.48
N LEU A 575 -3.25 -24.05 -17.10
CA LEU A 575 -2.19 -24.49 -18.01
C LEU A 575 -1.17 -25.40 -17.31
N ALA A 576 -0.68 -24.98 -16.14
CA ALA A 576 0.31 -25.75 -15.38
C ALA A 576 -0.23 -27.12 -14.92
N VAL A 577 -1.51 -27.16 -14.51
CA VAL A 577 -2.19 -28.41 -14.16
C VAL A 577 -2.22 -29.37 -15.35
N ASN A 578 -2.63 -28.91 -16.52
CA ASN A 578 -2.70 -29.75 -17.72
C ASN A 578 -1.30 -30.21 -18.19
N ILE A 579 -0.28 -29.33 -18.12
CA ILE A 579 1.10 -29.72 -18.39
C ILE A 579 1.56 -30.81 -17.41
N ALA A 580 1.30 -30.64 -16.10
CA ALA A 580 1.69 -31.63 -15.10
C ALA A 580 1.05 -33.00 -15.34
N ILE A 581 -0.24 -33.03 -15.66
CA ILE A 581 -0.95 -34.28 -16.03
C ILE A 581 -0.29 -34.92 -17.25
N GLY A 582 0.02 -34.14 -18.29
CA GLY A 582 0.63 -34.62 -19.52
C GLY A 582 2.03 -35.23 -19.35
N VAL A 583 2.79 -34.81 -18.33
CA VAL A 583 4.12 -35.37 -18.00
C VAL A 583 4.10 -36.34 -16.83
N GLY A 584 2.93 -36.71 -16.30
CA GLY A 584 2.78 -37.62 -15.16
C GLY A 584 3.29 -37.03 -13.82
N ALA A 585 3.36 -35.68 -13.70
CA ALA A 585 3.76 -35.01 -12.47
C ALA A 585 2.54 -34.67 -11.60
N ASN A 586 2.78 -34.24 -10.34
CA ASN A 586 1.70 -33.83 -9.44
C ASN A 586 1.10 -32.48 -9.85
N PRO A 587 -0.16 -32.43 -10.31
CA PRO A 587 -0.77 -31.19 -10.80
C PRO A 587 -0.99 -30.14 -9.70
N ALA A 588 -1.23 -30.57 -8.45
CA ALA A 588 -1.39 -29.64 -7.34
C ALA A 588 -0.08 -28.89 -7.01
N VAL A 589 1.07 -29.57 -7.15
CA VAL A 589 2.39 -28.97 -6.94
C VAL A 589 2.70 -27.95 -8.04
N PHE A 590 2.36 -28.25 -9.29
CA PHE A 590 2.54 -27.32 -10.40
C PHE A 590 1.63 -26.07 -10.26
N ALA A 591 0.39 -26.26 -9.85
CA ALA A 591 -0.53 -25.16 -9.55
C ALA A 591 0.02 -24.26 -8.42
N LEU A 592 0.53 -24.86 -7.34
CA LEU A 592 1.16 -24.15 -6.22
C LEU A 592 2.43 -23.40 -6.66
N THR A 593 3.24 -24.03 -7.51
CA THR A 593 4.46 -23.42 -8.08
C THR A 593 4.11 -22.13 -8.84
N VAL A 594 3.07 -22.14 -9.66
CA VAL A 594 2.59 -20.93 -10.36
C VAL A 594 2.18 -19.84 -9.37
N ALA A 595 1.33 -20.18 -8.40
CA ALA A 595 0.82 -19.19 -7.45
C ALA A 595 1.93 -18.55 -6.59
N LEU A 596 2.98 -19.30 -6.25
CA LEU A 596 4.17 -18.77 -5.60
C LEU A 596 5.03 -17.95 -6.57
N ALA A 597 5.25 -18.44 -7.80
CA ALA A 597 6.10 -17.79 -8.79
C ALA A 597 5.57 -16.40 -9.21
N THR A 598 4.25 -16.21 -9.21
CA THR A 598 3.63 -14.91 -9.50
C THR A 598 3.91 -13.84 -8.44
N SER A 599 4.47 -14.21 -7.28
CA SER A 599 4.99 -13.25 -6.30
C SER A 599 6.37 -12.69 -6.67
N ASN A 600 7.03 -13.23 -7.71
CA ASN A 600 8.33 -12.76 -8.20
C ASN A 600 8.21 -11.47 -9.05
N SER A 601 7.93 -10.36 -8.40
CA SER A 601 7.69 -9.06 -9.05
C SER A 601 8.73 -8.00 -8.63
N PHE A 602 10.01 -8.38 -8.55
CA PHE A 602 11.07 -7.50 -8.03
C PHE A 602 11.79 -6.72 -9.13
N PHE A 603 11.82 -7.24 -10.36
CA PHE A 603 12.62 -6.68 -11.45
C PHE A 603 12.14 -5.30 -11.92
N LEU A 604 10.83 -5.09 -11.95
CA LEU A 604 10.20 -3.81 -12.31
C LEU A 604 9.32 -3.30 -11.17
N PRO A 605 9.15 -1.97 -11.02
CA PRO A 605 8.27 -1.39 -9.99
C PRO A 605 6.78 -1.46 -10.35
N THR A 606 6.33 -2.52 -11.02
CA THR A 606 4.93 -2.75 -11.40
C THR A 606 4.07 -3.24 -10.23
N HIS A 607 4.68 -3.89 -9.24
CA HIS A 607 3.98 -4.30 -8.03
C HIS A 607 3.66 -3.09 -7.14
N GLN A 608 2.46 -3.06 -6.56
CA GLN A 608 1.96 -1.94 -5.75
C GLN A 608 2.89 -1.55 -4.59
N VAL A 609 3.55 -2.53 -3.94
CA VAL A 609 4.55 -2.28 -2.88
C VAL A 609 5.76 -1.53 -3.44
N ASN A 610 6.26 -1.95 -4.61
CA ASN A 610 7.41 -1.32 -5.25
C ASN A 610 7.09 0.12 -5.68
N ALA A 611 5.89 0.35 -6.21
CA ALA A 611 5.39 1.68 -6.55
C ALA A 611 5.29 2.58 -5.30
N LEU A 612 4.80 2.03 -4.18
CA LEU A 612 4.67 2.75 -2.90
C LEU A 612 6.03 3.26 -2.37
N ILE A 613 7.08 2.44 -2.45
CA ILE A 613 8.40 2.80 -1.90
C ILE A 613 9.27 3.60 -2.88
N MET A 614 8.90 3.65 -4.17
CA MET A 614 9.69 4.28 -5.23
C MET A 614 9.88 5.78 -5.00
N GLY A 615 8.78 6.51 -4.78
CA GLY A 615 8.78 7.95 -4.53
C GLY A 615 9.55 8.34 -3.26
N PRO A 616 9.16 7.83 -2.08
CA PRO A 616 9.78 8.18 -0.81
C PRO A 616 11.28 7.86 -0.71
N ALA A 617 11.77 6.86 -1.45
CA ALA A 617 13.19 6.51 -1.50
C ALA A 617 13.95 7.20 -2.65
N GLY A 618 13.26 7.89 -3.56
CA GLY A 618 13.84 8.46 -4.77
C GLY A 618 14.39 7.41 -5.74
N TYR A 619 13.85 6.19 -5.74
CA TYR A 619 14.31 5.13 -6.64
C TYR A 619 13.95 5.43 -8.09
N ARG A 620 14.80 4.92 -9.00
CA ARG A 620 14.55 4.84 -10.44
C ARG A 620 14.31 3.39 -10.84
N VAL A 621 13.70 3.18 -11.99
CA VAL A 621 13.48 1.83 -12.53
C VAL A 621 14.78 1.02 -12.59
N ALA A 622 15.90 1.67 -12.95
CA ALA A 622 17.22 1.02 -12.98
C ALA A 622 17.67 0.47 -11.61
N ASP A 623 17.26 1.09 -10.51
CA ASP A 623 17.58 0.61 -9.16
C ASP A 623 16.86 -0.71 -8.86
N PHE A 624 15.57 -0.83 -9.29
CA PHE A 624 14.80 -2.07 -9.22
C PHE A 624 15.39 -3.15 -10.14
N MET A 625 15.76 -2.81 -11.38
CA MET A 625 16.40 -3.77 -12.30
C MET A 625 17.69 -4.34 -11.71
N ARG A 626 18.51 -3.51 -11.09
CA ARG A 626 19.79 -3.93 -10.48
C ARG A 626 19.57 -4.82 -9.24
N ALA A 627 18.81 -4.35 -8.26
CA ALA A 627 18.60 -5.08 -7.01
C ALA A 627 17.56 -6.20 -7.19
N GLY A 628 16.47 -5.91 -7.89
CA GLY A 628 15.38 -6.84 -8.12
C GLY A 628 15.71 -7.94 -9.12
N GLY A 629 16.58 -7.70 -10.10
CA GLY A 629 17.05 -8.73 -11.04
C GLY A 629 17.77 -9.87 -10.33
N ILE A 630 18.68 -9.53 -9.42
CA ILE A 630 19.38 -10.53 -8.60
C ILE A 630 18.38 -11.22 -7.65
N MET A 631 17.49 -10.45 -7.01
CA MET A 631 16.49 -11.02 -6.12
C MET A 631 15.53 -11.95 -6.86
N SER A 632 15.11 -11.62 -8.08
CA SER A 632 14.26 -12.49 -8.91
C SER A 632 14.95 -13.81 -9.25
N LEU A 633 16.23 -13.78 -9.56
CA LEU A 633 17.01 -15.01 -9.80
C LEU A 633 17.12 -15.87 -8.53
N LEU A 634 17.45 -15.26 -7.39
CA LEU A 634 17.50 -15.95 -6.10
C LEU A 634 16.12 -16.54 -5.74
N PHE A 635 15.06 -15.80 -5.97
CA PHE A 635 13.69 -16.26 -5.76
C PHE A 635 13.40 -17.53 -6.57
N ILE A 636 13.72 -17.53 -7.88
CA ILE A 636 13.49 -18.68 -8.75
C ILE A 636 14.29 -19.90 -8.25
N VAL A 637 15.57 -19.73 -7.93
CA VAL A 637 16.43 -20.82 -7.45
C VAL A 637 15.88 -21.39 -6.15
N VAL A 638 15.60 -20.54 -5.15
CA VAL A 638 15.10 -20.99 -3.84
C VAL A 638 13.71 -21.61 -3.98
N LEU A 639 12.82 -21.03 -4.79
CA LEU A 639 11.51 -21.60 -5.05
C LEU A 639 11.63 -23.00 -5.64
N MET A 640 12.44 -23.19 -6.68
CA MET A 640 12.63 -24.50 -7.33
C MET A 640 13.22 -25.54 -6.36
N VAL A 641 14.24 -25.16 -5.60
CA VAL A 641 14.83 -26.06 -4.59
C VAL A 641 13.80 -26.44 -3.54
N MET A 642 13.09 -25.47 -2.99
CA MET A 642 12.11 -25.74 -1.93
C MET A 642 10.89 -26.52 -2.42
N MET A 643 10.39 -26.24 -3.63
CA MET A 643 9.27 -27.00 -4.21
C MET A 643 9.61 -28.47 -4.42
N ASN A 644 10.85 -28.78 -4.83
CA ASN A 644 11.30 -30.16 -5.03
C ASN A 644 11.78 -30.84 -3.72
N LEU A 645 12.02 -30.08 -2.65
CA LEU A 645 12.42 -30.61 -1.36
C LEU A 645 11.22 -30.91 -0.45
N VAL A 646 10.19 -30.08 -0.52
CA VAL A 646 9.04 -30.11 0.40
C VAL A 646 7.87 -30.91 -0.19
N PHE A 647 7.70 -30.86 -1.52
CA PHE A 647 6.58 -31.44 -2.26
C PHE A 647 7.04 -32.44 -3.31
#